data_51ae0d7cc3e07a3cbe471912181ad642
#
_entry.id   51ae0d7cc3e07a3cbe471912181ad642
#
_cell.length_a   1.000
_cell.length_b   1.000
_cell.length_c   1.000
_cell.angle_alpha   90.00
_cell.angle_beta   90.00
_cell.angle_gamma   90.00
#
_symmetry.space_group_name_H-M   'P 1'
#
loop_
_entity.id
_entity.type
_entity.pdbx_description
1 polymer ?
#
loop_
_entity_poly.entity_id
_entity_poly.type
_entity_poly.pdbx_seq_one_letter_code
_entity_poly.pdbx_strand_id
1 'polypeptide(L)'
;MDIIRLQDQFYILATSTRVDDRIRVLKHGDTFAVFDRFGDMAPVGIGELGLYHEGTRFLSRLGLLLDQDRLLLLSSRVSDENTILKVDLTNPDVATNGGLAVPRGTIHVSREMVLRDGVCYERLKLSNYGLTPIQFVVRCRWEADYADIFEVRGTRREATGRRLDPVVKDSSVVLSYKGLDGVIRRTRLQCDPRPAAVTDSEFELMVSLRAREAASYLITIACDMGRAERAVMPFEAALHASQEELERDRAESAEVTTSNEQFNDWINHSAADLHMMLTETGCGPYPYAGVPWFSTPFGRDGIITAMQVLWMNPGLAKGVLHFLADTQAQEQNFDRDAEPGKIVHEMRRGEMAALGEVPFRRYYGSVDATPLFVMLAGAYARRTGDLTFIRHLWPHIELALTWMEVYGDRDHDGFVEYFRQSPKGLVNQGWKDSGDSIFHEDGTLAAGPIALCEVQGYVYAARREAARLASALGLEEMAQRLRQQADAIQERFEETFWCEDLECYALALDGEKRPCRVVTSNAGHSLWTGIADPSRAERLAVRLMREEMNSGWGIRTLAAGQVRYNPMSYHNGSVWPHDNAIIAAGFARCGFKKRATHILSGLFDASLFLDQSRLPELFCGFPRGPGAGPTPYPVACSPQAWAAASVFLLLQSCLGMDVDGAKARVTFDHPALPQSLEEIVIRRLRVGQGSVDLIIRRYERDVGVDVLDRAGPVQVEVLK
;
A
#
# COMPACT_ATOMS: atom_id res chain seq x y z
N MET A 1 10.63 10.95 22.49
CA MET A 1 9.79 11.12 21.30
C MET A 1 8.67 12.06 21.70
N ASP A 2 8.64 13.24 21.12
CA ASP A 2 7.60 14.21 21.44
C ASP A 2 6.39 13.88 20.56
N ILE A 3 5.37 13.28 21.18
CA ILE A 3 4.08 13.02 20.55
C ILE A 3 3.24 14.25 20.80
N ILE A 4 2.80 14.92 19.75
CA ILE A 4 1.80 15.97 19.86
C ILE A 4 0.42 15.34 19.78
N ARG A 5 -0.38 15.53 20.81
CA ARG A 5 -1.81 15.29 20.77
C ARG A 5 -2.49 16.59 20.32
N LEU A 6 -2.95 16.61 19.06
CA LEU A 6 -3.81 17.67 18.54
C LEU A 6 -5.21 17.10 18.39
N GLN A 7 -6.18 17.60 19.15
CA GLN A 7 -7.61 17.24 19.02
C GLN A 7 -7.89 15.73 19.03
N ASP A 8 -7.40 15.00 20.03
CA ASP A 8 -7.57 13.55 20.23
C ASP A 8 -6.94 12.63 19.17
N GLN A 9 -6.15 13.17 18.24
CA GLN A 9 -5.31 12.40 17.34
C GLN A 9 -3.83 12.49 17.71
N PHE A 10 -3.12 11.37 17.56
CA PHE A 10 -1.69 11.30 17.83
C PHE A 10 -0.93 11.52 16.52
N TYR A 11 -0.17 12.60 16.45
CA TYR A 11 0.78 12.87 15.38
C TYR A 11 2.17 12.43 15.85
N ILE A 12 2.88 11.71 15.00
CA ILE A 12 4.29 11.45 15.21
C ILE A 12 5.01 12.72 14.79
N LEU A 13 5.59 13.43 15.76
CA LEU A 13 6.50 14.50 15.43
C LEU A 13 7.72 13.90 14.73
N ALA A 14 7.94 14.30 13.50
CA ALA A 14 9.20 14.05 12.80
C ALA A 14 10.31 14.95 13.38
N THR A 15 10.60 14.80 14.66
CA THR A 15 11.69 15.54 15.34
C THR A 15 13.05 14.89 15.11
N SER A 16 13.09 13.65 14.64
CA SER A 16 14.32 13.02 14.19
C SER A 16 14.43 13.18 12.67
N THR A 17 15.25 14.12 12.23
CA THR A 17 15.76 14.05 10.86
C THR A 17 16.50 12.73 10.71
N ARG A 18 15.96 11.82 9.93
CA ARG A 18 16.65 10.60 9.54
C ARG A 18 17.90 10.99 8.76
N VAL A 19 19.05 10.74 9.35
CA VAL A 19 20.34 11.05 8.70
C VAL A 19 20.66 10.03 7.57
N ASP A 20 20.04 8.86 7.58
CA ASP A 20 20.21 7.83 6.53
C ASP A 20 18.98 6.91 6.48
N ASP A 21 18.02 7.26 5.64
CA ASP A 21 16.64 6.75 5.64
C ASP A 21 16.39 5.51 4.78
N ARG A 22 17.43 4.83 4.36
CA ARG A 22 17.27 3.64 3.51
C ARG A 22 16.99 2.41 4.35
N ILE A 23 15.75 2.29 4.82
CA ILE A 23 15.27 1.05 5.42
C ILE A 23 15.15 -0.05 4.37
N ARG A 24 15.23 -1.30 4.84
CA ARG A 24 15.01 -2.51 4.04
C ARG A 24 13.79 -3.23 4.58
N VAL A 25 12.86 -3.57 3.70
CA VAL A 25 11.60 -4.20 4.09
C VAL A 25 11.50 -5.56 3.43
N LEU A 26 11.15 -6.57 4.23
CA LEU A 26 10.67 -7.86 3.76
C LEU A 26 9.28 -8.10 4.35
N LYS A 27 8.36 -8.69 3.58
CA LYS A 27 7.03 -9.07 4.06
C LYS A 27 6.59 -10.37 3.40
N HIS A 28 5.94 -11.21 4.19
CA HIS A 28 5.22 -12.38 3.72
C HIS A 28 3.99 -12.64 4.62
N GLY A 29 2.81 -12.66 4.01
CA GLY A 29 1.55 -12.80 4.74
C GLY A 29 1.36 -11.73 5.83
N ASP A 30 1.00 -12.15 7.03
CA ASP A 30 0.81 -11.26 8.21
C ASP A 30 2.11 -10.83 8.90
N THR A 31 3.28 -11.15 8.31
CA THR A 31 4.59 -10.88 8.91
C THR A 31 5.39 -9.92 8.05
N PHE A 32 6.02 -8.95 8.67
CA PHE A 32 6.97 -8.08 8.01
C PHE A 32 8.17 -7.75 8.91
N ALA A 33 9.29 -7.45 8.29
CA ALA A 33 10.51 -7.04 8.96
C ALA A 33 11.03 -5.74 8.36
N VAL A 34 11.44 -4.82 9.22
CA VAL A 34 12.04 -3.55 8.85
C VAL A 34 13.44 -3.49 9.42
N PHE A 35 14.44 -3.39 8.55
CA PHE A 35 15.86 -3.37 8.86
C PHE A 35 16.49 -2.03 8.48
N ASP A 36 17.61 -1.71 9.11
CA ASP A 36 18.52 -0.68 8.61
C ASP A 36 19.38 -1.21 7.45
N ARG A 37 20.28 -0.38 6.93
CA ARG A 37 21.20 -0.78 5.82
C ARG A 37 22.20 -1.87 6.18
N PHE A 38 22.44 -2.11 7.46
CA PHE A 38 23.33 -3.17 7.93
C PHE A 38 22.60 -4.51 8.09
N GLY A 39 21.29 -4.54 7.85
CA GLY A 39 20.45 -5.68 8.16
C GLY A 39 20.16 -5.81 9.66
N ASP A 40 20.38 -4.75 10.42
CA ASP A 40 20.10 -4.71 11.84
C ASP A 40 18.72 -4.10 12.12
N MET A 41 18.13 -4.43 13.26
CA MET A 41 17.00 -3.77 13.87
C MET A 41 17.51 -3.02 15.09
N ALA A 42 17.30 -1.73 15.15
CA ALA A 42 17.76 -0.92 16.27
C ALA A 42 16.68 0.10 16.65
N PRO A 43 16.59 0.50 17.94
CA PRO A 43 15.62 1.48 18.39
C PRO A 43 16.07 2.90 18.03
N VAL A 44 16.27 3.17 16.74
CA VAL A 44 16.66 4.48 16.19
C VAL A 44 15.56 5.02 15.28
N GLY A 45 15.61 6.31 14.97
CA GLY A 45 14.59 6.98 14.16
C GLY A 45 13.27 7.12 14.90
N ILE A 46 12.18 6.84 14.23
CA ILE A 46 10.83 6.82 14.83
C ILE A 46 10.51 5.47 15.51
N GLY A 47 11.48 4.55 15.54
CA GLY A 47 11.35 3.27 16.25
C GLY A 47 10.63 2.17 15.48
N GLU A 48 10.46 2.31 14.16
CA GLU A 48 9.75 1.37 13.30
C GLU A 48 10.50 0.09 12.99
N LEU A 49 11.83 0.04 13.22
CA LEU A 49 12.63 -1.15 12.96
C LEU A 49 12.19 -2.31 13.85
N GLY A 50 12.14 -3.49 13.29
CA GLY A 50 11.73 -4.70 14.03
C GLY A 50 11.15 -5.79 13.14
N LEU A 51 10.88 -6.93 13.77
CA LEU A 51 10.13 -8.04 13.19
C LEU A 51 8.71 -8.04 13.77
N TYR A 52 7.72 -7.94 12.90
CA TYR A 52 6.31 -7.82 13.28
C TYR A 52 5.50 -9.00 12.75
N HIS A 53 4.56 -9.46 13.55
CA HIS A 53 3.57 -10.44 13.14
C HIS A 53 2.20 -10.09 13.74
N GLU A 54 1.15 -10.06 12.91
CA GLU A 54 -0.23 -9.72 13.31
C GLU A 54 -0.32 -8.45 14.18
N GLY A 55 0.46 -7.39 13.81
CA GLY A 55 0.44 -6.11 14.52
C GLY A 55 1.23 -6.06 15.83
N THR A 56 1.93 -7.13 16.21
CA THR A 56 2.82 -7.17 17.38
C THR A 56 4.29 -7.21 16.94
N ARG A 57 5.17 -6.46 17.61
CA ARG A 57 6.62 -6.48 17.37
C ARG A 57 7.27 -7.62 18.17
N PHE A 58 7.67 -8.70 17.48
CA PHE A 58 8.32 -9.87 18.05
C PHE A 58 9.81 -9.67 18.34
N LEU A 59 10.48 -8.85 17.54
CA LEU A 59 11.82 -8.33 17.83
C LEU A 59 11.85 -6.82 17.68
N SER A 60 12.37 -6.15 18.70
CA SER A 60 12.66 -4.70 18.72
C SER A 60 14.12 -4.40 18.45
N ARG A 61 14.99 -5.41 18.57
CA ARG A 61 16.41 -5.32 18.27
C ARG A 61 16.93 -6.62 17.67
N LEU A 62 17.78 -6.49 16.65
CA LEU A 62 18.64 -7.52 16.10
C LEU A 62 19.92 -6.82 15.65
N GLY A 63 21.09 -7.26 16.11
CA GLY A 63 22.35 -6.63 15.74
C GLY A 63 23.49 -7.61 15.67
N LEU A 64 24.38 -7.42 14.69
CA LEU A 64 25.57 -8.23 14.48
C LEU A 64 26.82 -7.41 14.84
N LEU A 65 27.64 -7.93 15.73
CA LEU A 65 28.90 -7.32 16.17
C LEU A 65 30.08 -8.28 15.94
N LEU A 66 31.22 -7.72 15.58
CA LEU A 66 32.49 -8.42 15.60
C LEU A 66 33.21 -8.06 16.90
N ASP A 67 33.38 -9.02 17.79
CA ASP A 67 33.76 -8.80 19.19
C ASP A 67 32.81 -7.79 19.89
N GLN A 68 33.14 -6.52 19.93
CA GLN A 68 32.30 -5.45 20.48
C GLN A 68 32.01 -4.34 19.44
N ASP A 69 32.62 -4.43 18.26
CA ASP A 69 32.59 -3.38 17.26
C ASP A 69 31.51 -3.65 16.20
N ARG A 70 30.92 -2.57 15.70
CA ARG A 70 30.02 -2.64 14.55
C ARG A 70 30.85 -2.88 13.28
N LEU A 71 30.35 -3.75 12.41
CA LEU A 71 30.92 -3.99 11.09
C LEU A 71 30.77 -2.76 10.18
N LEU A 72 31.59 -2.67 9.15
CA LEU A 72 31.56 -1.62 8.13
C LEU A 72 30.69 -2.08 6.94
N LEU A 73 29.81 -1.22 6.49
CA LEU A 73 28.93 -1.50 5.36
C LEU A 73 29.66 -1.42 4.04
N LEU A 74 29.53 -2.45 3.19
CA LEU A 74 29.98 -2.47 1.80
C LEU A 74 28.78 -2.30 0.85
N SER A 75 27.76 -3.15 0.99
CA SER A 75 26.55 -3.07 0.18
C SER A 75 25.30 -3.51 0.97
N SER A 76 24.14 -3.06 0.55
CA SER A 76 22.84 -3.48 1.09
C SER A 76 21.76 -3.36 0.03
N ARG A 77 21.14 -4.48 -0.34
CA ARG A 77 20.12 -4.52 -1.38
C ARG A 77 19.06 -5.59 -1.09
N VAL A 78 17.80 -5.22 -1.24
CA VAL A 78 16.72 -6.20 -1.42
C VAL A 78 16.71 -6.60 -2.89
N SER A 79 16.49 -7.90 -3.19
CA SER A 79 16.37 -8.36 -4.58
C SER A 79 15.24 -7.63 -5.31
N ASP A 80 15.31 -7.59 -6.64
CA ASP A 80 14.31 -6.93 -7.48
C ASP A 80 12.91 -7.54 -7.32
N GLU A 81 12.86 -8.80 -6.86
CA GLU A 81 11.62 -9.52 -6.51
C GLU A 81 11.19 -9.37 -5.06
N ASN A 82 11.85 -8.60 -4.23
CA ASN A 82 11.59 -8.45 -2.79
C ASN A 82 11.64 -9.76 -1.97
N THR A 83 12.26 -10.82 -2.50
CA THR A 83 12.28 -12.14 -1.84
C THR A 83 13.44 -12.33 -0.85
N ILE A 84 14.52 -11.60 -1.02
CA ILE A 84 15.73 -11.70 -0.21
C ILE A 84 16.41 -10.35 0.01
N LEU A 85 16.81 -10.09 1.25
CA LEU A 85 17.71 -8.99 1.61
C LEU A 85 19.14 -9.52 1.65
N LYS A 86 20.06 -8.88 0.91
CA LYS A 86 21.49 -9.17 0.93
C LYS A 86 22.27 -7.98 1.46
N VAL A 87 23.14 -8.24 2.43
CA VAL A 87 24.00 -7.22 3.03
C VAL A 87 25.42 -7.73 3.08
N ASP A 88 26.35 -6.97 2.52
CA ASP A 88 27.77 -7.24 2.58
C ASP A 88 28.45 -6.26 3.52
N LEU A 89 29.20 -6.81 4.47
CA LEU A 89 29.91 -6.06 5.50
C LEU A 89 31.36 -6.49 5.54
N THR A 90 32.20 -5.68 6.22
CA THR A 90 33.59 -6.04 6.50
C THR A 90 34.00 -5.60 7.89
N ASN A 91 35.13 -6.13 8.39
CA ASN A 91 35.62 -5.76 9.70
C ASN A 91 36.29 -4.38 9.70
N PRO A 92 36.16 -3.60 10.81
CA PRO A 92 37.12 -2.53 11.10
C PRO A 92 38.50 -3.11 11.45
N ASP A 93 39.46 -2.25 11.77
CA ASP A 93 40.71 -2.69 12.36
C ASP A 93 40.47 -3.31 13.75
N VAL A 94 40.84 -4.58 13.92
CA VAL A 94 40.70 -5.28 15.21
C VAL A 94 42.06 -5.26 15.89
N ALA A 95 42.16 -4.56 17.04
CA ALA A 95 43.37 -4.44 17.84
C ALA A 95 43.36 -5.45 18.99
N THR A 96 44.53 -5.97 19.34
CA THR A 96 44.78 -6.74 20.56
C THR A 96 45.85 -6.06 21.40
N ASN A 97 46.08 -6.54 22.62
CA ASN A 97 47.10 -5.99 23.52
C ASN A 97 48.54 -6.01 22.97
N GLY A 98 48.79 -6.64 21.82
CA GLY A 98 50.09 -6.73 21.14
C GLY A 98 50.19 -6.00 19.81
N GLY A 99 49.13 -5.27 19.38
CA GLY A 99 49.08 -4.58 18.09
C GLY A 99 47.82 -4.88 17.27
N LEU A 100 47.88 -4.62 15.95
CA LEU A 100 46.80 -4.91 15.02
C LEU A 100 46.73 -6.41 14.75
N ALA A 101 45.65 -7.07 15.22
CA ALA A 101 45.45 -8.51 15.06
C ALA A 101 44.81 -8.88 13.71
N VAL A 102 43.79 -8.10 13.28
CA VAL A 102 43.09 -8.29 12.00
C VAL A 102 42.94 -6.95 11.31
N PRO A 103 43.62 -6.71 10.20
CA PRO A 103 43.50 -5.48 9.45
C PRO A 103 42.10 -5.30 8.88
N ARG A 104 41.65 -4.07 8.78
CA ARG A 104 40.39 -3.66 8.12
C ARG A 104 40.28 -4.31 6.73
N GLY A 105 39.09 -4.81 6.39
CA GLY A 105 38.81 -5.40 5.08
C GLY A 105 39.36 -6.82 4.91
N THR A 106 39.77 -7.50 5.97
CA THR A 106 40.26 -8.88 5.95
C THR A 106 39.10 -9.89 5.96
N ILE A 107 38.05 -9.59 6.75
CA ILE A 107 36.90 -10.45 6.90
C ILE A 107 35.74 -9.87 6.05
N HIS A 108 35.21 -10.68 5.17
CA HIS A 108 33.93 -10.37 4.50
C HIS A 108 32.82 -11.11 5.22
N VAL A 109 31.75 -10.39 5.51
CA VAL A 109 30.54 -10.90 6.17
C VAL A 109 29.36 -10.68 5.23
N SER A 110 28.78 -11.78 4.74
CA SER A 110 27.56 -11.74 3.94
C SER A 110 26.38 -12.18 4.79
N ARG A 111 25.34 -11.37 4.82
CA ARG A 111 24.06 -11.65 5.46
C ARG A 111 22.99 -11.77 4.38
N GLU A 112 22.29 -12.87 4.35
CA GLU A 112 21.15 -13.09 3.44
C GLU A 112 19.93 -13.41 4.28
N MET A 113 18.86 -12.62 4.13
CA MET A 113 17.65 -12.75 4.93
C MET A 113 16.44 -13.00 4.04
N VAL A 114 15.61 -13.99 4.44
CA VAL A 114 14.36 -14.36 3.79
C VAL A 114 13.27 -14.37 4.86
N LEU A 115 12.09 -13.87 4.53
CA LEU A 115 10.93 -13.88 5.41
C LEU A 115 9.81 -14.74 4.80
N ARG A 116 9.39 -15.80 5.52
CA ARG A 116 8.32 -16.68 5.06
C ARG A 116 7.55 -17.31 6.22
N ASP A 117 6.22 -17.35 6.12
CA ASP A 117 5.29 -18.03 7.04
C ASP A 117 5.53 -17.74 8.54
N GLY A 118 5.86 -16.47 8.84
CA GLY A 118 6.13 -16.04 10.21
C GLY A 118 7.53 -16.40 10.74
N VAL A 119 8.44 -16.79 9.84
CA VAL A 119 9.84 -17.09 10.18
C VAL A 119 10.77 -16.20 9.36
N CYS A 120 11.67 -15.50 10.04
CA CYS A 120 12.79 -14.82 9.42
C CYS A 120 14.02 -15.75 9.45
N TYR A 121 14.58 -16.02 8.29
CA TYR A 121 15.76 -16.84 8.07
C TYR A 121 16.93 -15.92 7.76
N GLU A 122 18.03 -16.05 8.49
CA GLU A 122 19.28 -15.34 8.20
C GLU A 122 20.39 -16.33 7.96
N ARG A 123 20.98 -16.30 6.77
CA ARG A 123 22.22 -17.01 6.45
C ARG A 123 23.39 -16.04 6.59
N LEU A 124 24.24 -16.28 7.57
CA LEU A 124 25.44 -15.53 7.86
C LEU A 124 26.65 -16.29 7.32
N LYS A 125 27.39 -15.72 6.35
CA LYS A 125 28.62 -16.28 5.82
C LYS A 125 29.79 -15.37 6.14
N LEU A 126 30.83 -15.94 6.75
CA LEU A 126 32.03 -15.27 7.19
C LEU A 126 33.24 -15.82 6.39
N SER A 127 33.95 -14.95 5.69
CA SER A 127 35.06 -15.36 4.80
C SER A 127 36.33 -14.61 5.14
N ASN A 128 37.45 -15.34 5.31
CA ASN A 128 38.76 -14.77 5.52
C ASN A 128 39.48 -14.55 4.17
N TYR A 129 39.63 -13.30 3.76
CA TYR A 129 40.37 -12.92 2.57
C TYR A 129 41.86 -12.58 2.86
N GLY A 130 42.29 -12.67 4.12
CA GLY A 130 43.67 -12.53 4.55
C GLY A 130 44.57 -13.70 4.14
N LEU A 131 45.86 -13.58 4.42
CA LEU A 131 46.87 -14.57 4.12
C LEU A 131 47.21 -15.43 5.33
N THR A 132 46.71 -15.14 6.50
CA THR A 132 46.95 -15.84 7.75
C THR A 132 45.67 -16.37 8.36
N PRO A 133 45.74 -17.45 9.17
CA PRO A 133 44.61 -17.87 9.98
C PRO A 133 44.19 -16.76 10.95
N ILE A 134 42.89 -16.63 11.17
CA ILE A 134 42.29 -15.65 12.12
C ILE A 134 41.28 -16.33 13.04
N GLN A 135 41.18 -15.80 14.23
CA GLN A 135 40.17 -16.20 15.20
C GLN A 135 39.50 -14.94 15.77
N PHE A 136 38.17 -14.93 15.84
CA PHE A 136 37.37 -13.82 16.32
C PHE A 136 36.03 -14.30 16.83
N VAL A 137 35.32 -13.42 17.54
CA VAL A 137 33.96 -13.69 18.05
C VAL A 137 32.96 -12.85 17.27
N VAL A 138 31.88 -13.50 16.83
CA VAL A 138 30.72 -12.81 16.29
C VAL A 138 29.59 -12.92 17.31
N ARG A 139 28.97 -11.78 17.62
CA ARG A 139 27.84 -11.70 18.54
C ARG A 139 26.58 -11.28 17.78
N CYS A 140 25.57 -12.13 17.86
CA CYS A 140 24.23 -11.80 17.39
C CYS A 140 23.38 -11.45 18.62
N ARG A 141 22.97 -10.18 18.75
CA ARG A 141 22.21 -9.65 19.89
C ARG A 141 20.78 -9.33 19.50
N TRP A 142 19.87 -9.54 20.42
CA TRP A 142 18.44 -9.26 20.22
C TRP A 142 17.74 -8.76 21.47
N GLU A 143 16.59 -8.12 21.22
CA GLU A 143 15.60 -7.76 22.25
C GLU A 143 14.19 -7.96 21.66
N ALA A 144 13.24 -8.35 22.53
CA ALA A 144 11.83 -8.47 22.18
C ALA A 144 11.01 -7.67 23.18
N ASP A 145 10.23 -6.70 22.70
CA ASP A 145 9.37 -5.87 23.55
C ASP A 145 7.90 -6.27 23.50
N TYR A 146 7.47 -6.95 22.45
CA TYR A 146 6.09 -7.34 22.17
C TYR A 146 5.12 -6.15 22.11
N ALA A 147 5.63 -4.97 21.76
CA ALA A 147 4.82 -3.78 21.62
C ALA A 147 3.80 -3.96 20.48
N ASP A 148 2.56 -3.53 20.72
CA ASP A 148 1.56 -3.38 19.67
C ASP A 148 1.99 -2.27 18.69
N ILE A 149 1.61 -2.38 17.42
CA ILE A 149 1.94 -1.39 16.39
C ILE A 149 1.48 0.03 16.80
N PHE A 150 0.41 0.17 17.55
CA PHE A 150 -0.05 1.44 18.07
C PHE A 150 0.88 1.98 19.16
N GLU A 151 1.47 1.12 20.01
CA GLU A 151 2.49 1.52 20.99
C GLU A 151 3.77 1.99 20.28
N VAL A 152 4.17 1.28 19.21
CA VAL A 152 5.32 1.69 18.38
C VAL A 152 5.07 3.05 17.74
N ARG A 153 3.82 3.34 17.32
CA ARG A 153 3.40 4.65 16.81
C ARG A 153 3.29 5.73 17.90
N GLY A 154 3.44 5.35 19.17
CA GLY A 154 3.48 6.26 20.31
C GLY A 154 2.23 6.27 21.20
N THR A 155 1.24 5.41 20.96
CA THR A 155 0.11 5.27 21.87
C THR A 155 0.57 4.72 23.22
N ARG A 156 0.22 5.38 24.32
CA ARG A 156 0.52 4.91 25.67
C ARG A 156 -0.62 4.06 26.19
N ARG A 157 -0.28 2.91 26.75
CA ARG A 157 -1.23 2.01 27.42
C ARG A 157 -1.18 2.19 28.94
N GLU A 158 -2.31 2.00 29.61
CA GLU A 158 -2.39 1.99 31.08
C GLU A 158 -1.77 0.74 31.66
N ALA A 159 -1.91 -0.40 30.98
CA ALA A 159 -1.34 -1.67 31.37
C ALA A 159 -0.91 -2.49 30.16
N THR A 160 0.11 -3.32 30.35
CA THR A 160 0.60 -4.28 29.37
C THR A 160 0.62 -5.68 29.99
N GLY A 161 0.71 -6.72 29.18
CA GLY A 161 0.91 -8.09 29.64
C GLY A 161 2.26 -8.26 30.35
N ARG A 162 2.65 -9.49 30.59
CA ARG A 162 3.91 -9.78 31.27
C ARG A 162 4.85 -10.62 30.42
N ARG A 163 6.14 -10.30 30.44
CA ARG A 163 7.19 -11.19 29.94
C ARG A 163 7.31 -12.39 30.86
N LEU A 164 7.55 -13.55 30.26
CA LEU A 164 7.83 -14.79 30.96
C LEU A 164 9.31 -15.05 30.93
N ASP A 165 9.80 -15.89 31.84
CA ASP A 165 11.22 -16.25 31.91
C ASP A 165 11.67 -16.87 30.60
N PRO A 166 12.80 -16.43 30.02
CA PRO A 166 13.36 -17.01 28.81
C PRO A 166 13.73 -18.50 29.00
N VAL A 167 13.51 -19.29 27.96
CA VAL A 167 13.95 -20.68 27.95
C VAL A 167 15.18 -20.76 27.05
N VAL A 168 16.34 -20.96 27.66
CA VAL A 168 17.64 -21.07 26.98
C VAL A 168 18.02 -22.54 26.84
N LYS A 169 18.41 -22.95 25.62
CA LYS A 169 18.93 -24.28 25.29
C LYS A 169 20.27 -24.10 24.55
N ASP A 170 20.96 -25.24 24.27
CA ASP A 170 22.29 -25.27 23.68
C ASP A 170 22.44 -24.53 22.34
N SER A 171 21.37 -24.40 21.54
CA SER A 171 21.39 -23.75 20.22
C SER A 171 20.17 -22.87 19.98
N SER A 172 19.33 -22.67 21.02
CA SER A 172 18.08 -21.93 20.84
C SER A 172 17.65 -21.18 22.09
N VAL A 173 16.87 -20.12 21.88
CA VAL A 173 16.24 -19.31 22.93
C VAL A 173 14.77 -19.09 22.58
N VAL A 174 13.91 -19.18 23.58
CA VAL A 174 12.50 -18.82 23.46
C VAL A 174 12.19 -17.67 24.43
N LEU A 175 11.93 -16.50 23.89
CA LEU A 175 11.39 -15.36 24.63
C LEU A 175 9.86 -15.46 24.58
N SER A 176 9.19 -15.08 25.66
CA SER A 176 7.73 -15.23 25.74
C SER A 176 7.08 -14.04 26.43
N TYR A 177 5.89 -13.68 25.94
CA TYR A 177 5.04 -12.65 26.50
C TYR A 177 3.60 -13.13 26.57
N LYS A 178 2.97 -12.99 27.72
CA LYS A 178 1.55 -13.25 27.92
C LYS A 178 0.81 -11.93 27.90
N GLY A 179 0.07 -11.68 26.81
CA GLY A 179 -0.75 -10.49 26.68
C GLY A 179 -1.93 -10.45 27.64
N LEU A 180 -2.54 -9.27 27.81
CA LEU A 180 -3.77 -9.08 28.56
C LEU A 180 -4.97 -9.76 27.88
N ASP A 181 -4.88 -9.99 26.57
CA ASP A 181 -5.82 -10.80 25.76
C ASP A 181 -5.71 -12.30 26.04
N GLY A 182 -4.79 -12.71 26.93
CA GLY A 182 -4.54 -14.10 27.29
C GLY A 182 -3.69 -14.88 26.28
N VAL A 183 -3.36 -14.29 25.15
CA VAL A 183 -2.53 -14.91 24.09
C VAL A 183 -1.06 -14.90 24.50
N ILE A 184 -0.39 -16.04 24.34
CA ILE A 184 1.05 -16.13 24.54
C ILE A 184 1.74 -15.96 23.18
N ARG A 185 2.59 -14.93 23.10
CA ARG A 185 3.43 -14.63 21.95
C ARG A 185 4.85 -15.07 22.26
N ARG A 186 5.51 -15.79 21.34
CA ARG A 186 6.87 -16.29 21.52
C ARG A 186 7.75 -15.95 20.34
N THR A 187 8.95 -15.46 20.64
CA THR A 187 10.04 -15.34 19.68
C THR A 187 11.00 -16.47 19.91
N ARG A 188 11.07 -17.39 18.98
CA ARG A 188 11.96 -18.55 19.04
C ARG A 188 13.14 -18.33 18.10
N LEU A 189 14.34 -18.15 18.69
CA LEU A 189 15.59 -18.01 17.97
C LEU A 189 16.36 -19.33 18.00
N GLN A 190 16.96 -19.72 16.88
CA GLN A 190 17.79 -20.91 16.75
C GLN A 190 18.98 -20.61 15.86
N CYS A 191 20.15 -21.19 16.17
CA CYS A 191 21.38 -21.07 15.39
C CYS A 191 21.96 -22.45 15.08
N ASP A 192 22.36 -22.65 13.83
CA ASP A 192 23.04 -23.85 13.33
C ASP A 192 24.21 -23.44 12.42
N PRO A 193 25.43 -23.92 12.66
CA PRO A 193 25.90 -24.77 13.74
C PRO A 193 25.73 -24.16 15.14
N ARG A 194 25.77 -25.04 16.17
CA ARG A 194 25.61 -24.62 17.58
C ARG A 194 26.61 -23.51 17.93
N PRO A 195 26.12 -22.40 18.58
CA PRO A 195 26.96 -21.33 19.10
C PRO A 195 27.93 -21.81 20.21
N ALA A 196 29.01 -21.07 20.41
CA ALA A 196 29.91 -21.32 21.55
C ALA A 196 29.27 -21.00 22.89
N ALA A 197 28.46 -19.94 22.94
CA ALA A 197 27.64 -19.62 24.11
C ALA A 197 26.26 -19.10 23.68
N VAL A 198 25.26 -19.33 24.53
CA VAL A 198 23.87 -18.89 24.33
C VAL A 198 23.41 -18.27 25.64
N THR A 199 22.91 -17.03 25.55
CA THR A 199 22.24 -16.32 26.65
C THR A 199 20.78 -16.01 26.26
N ASP A 200 20.07 -15.34 27.12
CA ASP A 200 18.72 -14.86 26.84
C ASP A 200 18.65 -13.70 25.81
N SER A 201 19.82 -13.12 25.46
CA SER A 201 19.92 -11.91 24.65
C SER A 201 20.99 -11.96 23.56
N GLU A 202 21.82 -13.02 23.51
CA GLU A 202 22.81 -13.17 22.43
C GLU A 202 23.22 -14.62 22.13
N PHE A 203 23.62 -14.84 20.88
CA PHE A 203 24.48 -15.95 20.45
C PHE A 203 25.93 -15.46 20.30
N GLU A 204 26.87 -16.23 20.86
CA GLU A 204 28.30 -16.03 20.69
C GLU A 204 28.85 -17.10 19.75
N LEU A 205 29.35 -16.69 18.58
CA LEU A 205 29.94 -17.58 17.58
C LEU A 205 31.46 -17.43 17.62
N MET A 206 32.16 -18.47 18.07
CA MET A 206 33.61 -18.54 18.01
C MET A 206 34.01 -18.99 16.62
N VAL A 207 34.61 -18.11 15.83
CA VAL A 207 34.96 -18.34 14.45
C VAL A 207 36.46 -18.45 14.26
N SER A 208 36.91 -19.58 13.72
CA SER A 208 38.31 -19.82 13.35
C SER A 208 38.40 -20.15 11.88
N LEU A 209 39.10 -19.34 11.11
CA LEU A 209 39.20 -19.48 9.65
C LEU A 209 40.67 -19.49 9.21
N ARG A 210 41.05 -20.48 8.45
CA ARG A 210 42.36 -20.48 7.71
C ARG A 210 42.31 -19.34 6.67
N ALA A 211 43.47 -19.08 6.08
CA ALA A 211 43.52 -18.18 4.92
C ALA A 211 42.62 -18.72 3.78
N ARG A 212 41.77 -17.85 3.25
CA ARG A 212 40.79 -18.14 2.18
C ARG A 212 39.72 -19.15 2.54
N GLU A 213 39.48 -19.39 3.82
CA GLU A 213 38.39 -20.24 4.32
C GLU A 213 37.14 -19.42 4.65
N ALA A 214 35.99 -20.08 4.61
CA ALA A 214 34.70 -19.49 5.02
C ALA A 214 33.94 -20.44 5.93
N ALA A 215 33.15 -19.86 6.85
CA ALA A 215 32.16 -20.55 7.66
C ALA A 215 30.77 -19.95 7.45
N SER A 216 29.73 -20.75 7.63
CA SER A 216 28.35 -20.31 7.50
C SER A 216 27.53 -20.72 8.71
N TYR A 217 26.64 -19.86 9.11
CA TYR A 217 25.66 -20.08 10.19
C TYR A 217 24.26 -19.75 9.66
N LEU A 218 23.27 -20.52 10.10
CA LEU A 218 21.87 -20.26 9.86
C LEU A 218 21.22 -19.83 11.18
N ILE A 219 20.64 -18.63 11.19
CA ILE A 219 19.87 -18.12 12.31
C ILE A 219 18.42 -18.07 11.86
N THR A 220 17.51 -18.66 12.65
CA THR A 220 16.07 -18.63 12.38
C THR A 220 15.36 -17.96 13.53
N ILE A 221 14.39 -17.09 13.20
CA ILE A 221 13.60 -16.32 14.16
C ILE A 221 12.13 -16.52 13.83
N ALA A 222 11.44 -17.32 14.63
CA ALA A 222 10.05 -17.66 14.41
C ALA A 222 9.12 -16.87 15.36
N CYS A 223 8.02 -16.36 14.81
CA CYS A 223 6.95 -15.66 15.51
C CYS A 223 5.83 -16.64 15.82
N ASP A 224 5.84 -17.25 17.01
CA ASP A 224 4.84 -18.25 17.41
C ASP A 224 3.70 -17.60 18.21
N MET A 225 2.45 -17.94 17.88
CA MET A 225 1.24 -17.41 18.51
C MET A 225 0.42 -18.52 19.21
N GLY A 226 0.00 -18.29 20.44
CA GLY A 226 -0.84 -19.21 21.19
C GLY A 226 -0.15 -20.54 21.44
N ARG A 227 -0.74 -21.66 20.96
CA ARG A 227 -0.17 -23.02 21.08
C ARG A 227 0.55 -23.50 19.83
N ALA A 228 0.37 -22.81 18.71
CA ALA A 228 0.98 -23.19 17.45
C ALA A 228 2.46 -22.77 17.41
N GLU A 229 3.32 -23.71 17.02
CA GLU A 229 4.72 -23.43 16.69
C GLU A 229 4.88 -23.43 15.17
N ARG A 230 5.57 -22.42 14.64
CA ARG A 230 5.86 -22.32 13.21
C ARG A 230 6.82 -23.42 12.80
N ALA A 231 6.52 -24.07 11.69
CA ALA A 231 7.45 -25.00 11.07
C ALA A 231 8.64 -24.21 10.47
N VAL A 232 9.85 -24.64 10.79
CA VAL A 232 11.09 -24.11 10.22
C VAL A 232 11.55 -25.06 9.11
N MET A 233 11.82 -24.51 7.93
CA MET A 233 12.34 -25.26 6.79
C MET A 233 13.80 -24.87 6.51
N PRO A 234 14.54 -25.61 5.67
CA PRO A 234 15.86 -25.19 5.22
C PRO A 234 15.80 -23.83 4.49
N PHE A 235 16.85 -23.01 4.64
CA PHE A 235 16.93 -21.68 4.03
C PHE A 235 16.66 -21.69 2.52
N GLU A 236 17.29 -22.64 1.79
CA GLU A 236 17.11 -22.76 0.33
C GLU A 236 15.66 -23.12 -0.03
N ALA A 237 15.00 -23.92 0.79
CA ALA A 237 13.59 -24.27 0.58
C ALA A 237 12.68 -23.07 0.80
N ALA A 238 12.96 -22.24 1.82
CA ALA A 238 12.20 -21.01 2.06
C ALA A 238 12.36 -20.01 0.91
N LEU A 239 13.58 -19.81 0.43
CA LEU A 239 13.86 -18.93 -0.71
C LEU A 239 13.19 -19.42 -2.00
N HIS A 240 13.36 -20.71 -2.32
CA HIS A 240 12.78 -21.34 -3.51
C HIS A 240 11.24 -21.25 -3.49
N ALA A 241 10.61 -21.55 -2.36
CA ALA A 241 9.16 -21.46 -2.22
C ALA A 241 8.63 -20.03 -2.41
N SER A 242 9.38 -18.99 -1.96
CA SER A 242 9.02 -17.58 -2.22
C SER A 242 9.16 -17.21 -3.70
N GLN A 243 10.18 -17.74 -4.38
CA GLN A 243 10.37 -17.53 -5.82
C GLN A 243 9.29 -18.24 -6.65
N GLU A 244 8.94 -19.48 -6.33
CA GLU A 244 7.87 -20.22 -7.00
C GLU A 244 6.49 -19.56 -6.84
N GLU A 245 6.23 -18.95 -5.68
CA GLU A 245 5.00 -18.22 -5.43
C GLU A 245 4.90 -16.99 -6.33
N LEU A 246 5.98 -16.20 -6.39
CA LEU A 246 6.07 -15.04 -7.29
C LEU A 246 5.92 -15.43 -8.77
N GLU A 247 6.55 -16.53 -9.21
CA GLU A 247 6.44 -17.02 -10.59
C GLU A 247 5.00 -17.43 -10.93
N ARG A 248 4.29 -18.07 -10.00
CA ARG A 248 2.86 -18.40 -10.17
C ARG A 248 2.00 -17.15 -10.35
N ASP A 249 2.19 -16.15 -9.51
CA ASP A 249 1.42 -14.90 -9.59
C ASP A 249 1.71 -14.13 -10.88
N ARG A 250 2.97 -14.11 -11.30
CA ARG A 250 3.38 -13.54 -12.60
C ARG A 250 2.74 -14.28 -13.79
N ALA A 251 2.59 -15.60 -13.71
CA ALA A 251 1.95 -16.39 -14.74
C ALA A 251 0.44 -16.14 -14.86
N GLU A 252 -0.20 -15.68 -13.79
CA GLU A 252 -1.62 -15.32 -13.76
C GLU A 252 -1.90 -13.89 -14.23
N SER A 253 -0.88 -13.05 -14.30
CA SER A 253 -0.97 -11.64 -14.65
C SER A 253 -0.52 -11.38 -16.10
N ALA A 254 -1.06 -10.30 -16.71
CA ALA A 254 -0.48 -9.78 -17.94
C ALA A 254 0.91 -9.19 -17.65
N GLU A 255 1.81 -9.33 -18.61
CA GLU A 255 3.17 -8.79 -18.55
C GLU A 255 3.28 -7.54 -19.39
N VAL A 256 3.99 -6.53 -18.89
CA VAL A 256 4.24 -5.27 -19.59
C VAL A 256 5.74 -5.04 -19.70
N THR A 257 6.21 -4.79 -20.91
CA THR A 257 7.57 -4.35 -21.18
C THR A 257 7.54 -3.12 -22.10
N THR A 258 8.52 -2.24 -21.95
CA THR A 258 8.59 -1.01 -22.74
C THR A 258 9.96 -0.81 -23.39
N SER A 259 10.07 0.15 -24.30
CA SER A 259 11.34 0.55 -24.91
C SER A 259 12.29 1.28 -23.95
N ASN A 260 11.89 1.57 -22.72
CA ASN A 260 12.69 2.30 -21.73
C ASN A 260 13.00 1.41 -20.52
N GLU A 261 14.30 1.08 -20.32
CA GLU A 261 14.73 0.19 -19.22
C GLU A 261 14.39 0.73 -17.84
N GLN A 262 14.57 2.04 -17.59
CA GLN A 262 14.24 2.64 -16.29
C GLN A 262 12.73 2.58 -15.99
N PHE A 263 11.92 2.67 -17.04
CA PHE A 263 10.47 2.50 -16.90
C PHE A 263 10.11 1.03 -16.63
N ASN A 264 10.82 0.09 -17.26
CA ASN A 264 10.69 -1.35 -16.95
C ASN A 264 11.10 -1.66 -15.52
N ASP A 265 12.17 -1.05 -15.00
CA ASP A 265 12.57 -1.17 -13.59
C ASP A 265 11.44 -0.69 -12.66
N TRP A 266 10.83 0.47 -12.97
CA TRP A 266 9.69 0.97 -12.18
C TRP A 266 8.49 0.01 -12.20
N ILE A 267 8.10 -0.51 -13.37
CA ILE A 267 7.01 -1.50 -13.50
C ILE A 267 7.33 -2.76 -12.72
N ASN A 268 8.53 -3.32 -12.89
CA ASN A 268 8.92 -4.58 -12.28
C ASN A 268 8.99 -4.48 -10.74
N HIS A 269 9.57 -3.40 -10.21
CA HIS A 269 9.57 -3.15 -8.77
C HIS A 269 8.17 -2.90 -8.22
N SER A 270 7.32 -2.18 -8.95
CA SER A 270 5.91 -1.97 -8.58
C SER A 270 5.13 -3.29 -8.53
N ALA A 271 5.35 -4.19 -9.49
CA ALA A 271 4.75 -5.52 -9.48
C ALA A 271 5.26 -6.40 -8.32
N ALA A 272 6.57 -6.33 -8.02
CA ALA A 272 7.17 -7.05 -6.89
C ALA A 272 6.69 -6.50 -5.53
N ASP A 273 6.53 -5.18 -5.40
CA ASP A 273 5.96 -4.53 -4.22
C ASP A 273 4.50 -4.95 -4.02
N LEU A 274 3.71 -4.95 -5.08
CA LEU A 274 2.33 -5.40 -5.01
C LEU A 274 2.24 -6.86 -4.58
N HIS A 275 3.04 -7.76 -5.19
CA HIS A 275 3.11 -9.17 -4.78
C HIS A 275 3.46 -9.31 -3.29
N MET A 276 4.50 -8.63 -2.82
CA MET A 276 4.89 -8.65 -1.41
C MET A 276 3.77 -8.17 -0.49
N MET A 277 2.92 -7.22 -0.92
CA MET A 277 1.79 -6.71 -0.13
C MET A 277 0.59 -7.64 -0.13
N LEU A 278 0.50 -8.62 -1.05
CA LEU A 278 -0.57 -9.62 -1.04
C LEU A 278 -0.45 -10.52 0.19
N THR A 279 -1.60 -10.84 0.77
CA THR A 279 -1.75 -11.79 1.87
C THR A 279 -2.89 -12.72 1.53
N GLU A 280 -2.63 -14.02 1.56
CA GLU A 280 -3.67 -15.03 1.38
C GLU A 280 -4.63 -15.00 2.56
N THR A 281 -5.92 -14.83 2.25
CA THR A 281 -7.02 -14.88 3.21
C THR A 281 -7.89 -16.11 2.95
N GLY A 282 -8.82 -16.42 3.83
CA GLY A 282 -9.80 -17.48 3.55
C GLY A 282 -10.70 -17.20 2.34
N CYS A 283 -10.66 -15.96 1.80
CA CYS A 283 -11.45 -15.49 0.67
C CYS A 283 -10.63 -15.32 -0.61
N GLY A 284 -9.33 -15.59 -0.56
CA GLY A 284 -8.35 -15.37 -1.63
C GLY A 284 -7.37 -14.23 -1.33
N PRO A 285 -6.55 -13.82 -2.30
CA PRO A 285 -5.52 -12.81 -2.09
C PRO A 285 -6.13 -11.44 -1.77
N TYR A 286 -5.55 -10.75 -0.78
CA TYR A 286 -5.93 -9.41 -0.36
C TYR A 286 -4.69 -8.51 -0.21
N PRO A 287 -4.65 -7.30 -0.81
CA PRO A 287 -3.53 -6.40 -0.66
C PRO A 287 -3.61 -5.68 0.70
N TYR A 288 -2.62 -5.90 1.57
CA TYR A 288 -2.47 -5.08 2.77
C TYR A 288 -1.97 -3.69 2.39
N ALA A 289 -2.40 -2.65 3.11
CA ALA A 289 -2.22 -1.29 2.63
C ALA A 289 -0.76 -0.87 2.56
N GLY A 290 -0.01 -0.87 3.66
CA GLY A 290 1.38 -0.39 3.64
C GLY A 290 2.23 -0.78 4.85
N VAL A 291 3.54 -0.91 4.63
CA VAL A 291 4.53 -1.19 5.68
C VAL A 291 5.22 0.11 6.08
N PRO A 292 5.43 0.36 7.37
CA PRO A 292 5.16 -0.49 8.52
C PRO A 292 3.75 -0.33 9.13
N TRP A 293 3.11 0.82 8.96
CA TRP A 293 1.99 1.25 9.80
C TRP A 293 0.66 0.60 9.48
N PHE A 294 0.47 0.22 8.23
CA PHE A 294 -0.80 -0.22 7.66
C PHE A 294 -0.71 -1.62 7.03
N SER A 295 0.19 -2.49 7.56
CA SER A 295 0.30 -3.88 7.11
C SER A 295 -0.87 -4.72 7.63
N THR A 296 -2.08 -4.41 7.12
CA THR A 296 -3.35 -5.02 7.48
C THR A 296 -4.39 -4.76 6.38
N PRO A 297 -5.54 -5.47 6.35
CA PRO A 297 -6.59 -5.18 5.40
C PRO A 297 -7.23 -3.81 5.66
N PHE A 298 -7.29 -2.96 4.60
CA PHE A 298 -8.08 -1.74 4.53
C PHE A 298 -9.08 -1.85 3.38
N GLY A 299 -10.34 -1.46 3.60
CA GLY A 299 -11.39 -1.58 2.60
C GLY A 299 -11.10 -0.73 1.37
N ARG A 300 -10.96 0.58 1.54
CA ARG A 300 -10.67 1.54 0.46
C ARG A 300 -9.39 1.20 -0.31
N ASP A 301 -8.30 0.95 0.43
CA ASP A 301 -6.99 0.68 -0.17
C ASP A 301 -7.01 -0.61 -1.00
N GLY A 302 -7.63 -1.66 -0.47
CA GLY A 302 -7.80 -2.93 -1.18
C GLY A 302 -8.61 -2.76 -2.45
N ILE A 303 -9.71 -2.00 -2.40
CA ILE A 303 -10.57 -1.75 -3.56
C ILE A 303 -9.83 -0.95 -4.64
N ILE A 304 -9.19 0.17 -4.25
CA ILE A 304 -8.46 1.03 -5.20
C ILE A 304 -7.30 0.27 -5.82
N THR A 305 -6.52 -0.46 -5.03
CA THR A 305 -5.42 -1.31 -5.52
C THR A 305 -5.94 -2.33 -6.54
N ALA A 306 -7.04 -3.03 -6.22
CA ALA A 306 -7.64 -4.00 -7.13
C ALA A 306 -8.16 -3.36 -8.43
N MET A 307 -8.74 -2.15 -8.38
CA MET A 307 -9.17 -1.40 -9.55
C MET A 307 -7.98 -1.01 -10.46
N GLN A 308 -6.86 -0.59 -9.84
CA GLN A 308 -5.67 -0.15 -10.58
C GLN A 308 -5.02 -1.27 -11.39
N VAL A 309 -5.10 -2.51 -10.91
CA VAL A 309 -4.52 -3.69 -11.59
C VAL A 309 -5.55 -4.63 -12.21
N LEU A 310 -6.82 -4.24 -12.24
CA LEU A 310 -7.93 -5.08 -12.70
C LEU A 310 -7.73 -5.61 -14.12
N TRP A 311 -7.17 -4.81 -15.01
CA TRP A 311 -6.92 -5.21 -16.39
C TRP A 311 -5.83 -6.29 -16.51
N MET A 312 -4.86 -6.30 -15.58
CA MET A 312 -3.76 -7.27 -15.53
C MET A 312 -4.14 -8.55 -14.79
N ASN A 313 -4.69 -8.42 -13.59
CA ASN A 313 -5.02 -9.52 -12.68
C ASN A 313 -6.42 -9.35 -12.06
N PRO A 314 -7.47 -9.82 -12.71
CA PRO A 314 -8.83 -9.75 -12.16
C PRO A 314 -9.04 -10.69 -10.95
N GLY A 315 -8.16 -11.67 -10.72
CA GLY A 315 -8.22 -12.57 -9.57
C GLY A 315 -8.10 -11.82 -8.24
N LEU A 316 -7.25 -10.79 -8.19
CA LEU A 316 -7.13 -9.94 -7.02
C LEU A 316 -8.44 -9.23 -6.67
N ALA A 317 -9.13 -8.67 -7.66
CA ALA A 317 -10.43 -8.04 -7.44
C ALA A 317 -11.48 -9.01 -6.90
N LYS A 318 -11.46 -10.27 -7.34
CA LYS A 318 -12.33 -11.33 -6.82
C LYS A 318 -12.07 -11.62 -5.34
N GLY A 319 -10.81 -11.74 -4.94
CA GLY A 319 -10.40 -11.93 -3.54
C GLY A 319 -10.84 -10.76 -2.66
N VAL A 320 -10.59 -9.52 -3.12
CA VAL A 320 -10.98 -8.28 -2.41
C VAL A 320 -12.50 -8.21 -2.24
N LEU A 321 -13.28 -8.43 -3.30
CA LEU A 321 -14.75 -8.41 -3.23
C LEU A 321 -15.29 -9.48 -2.27
N HIS A 322 -14.74 -10.68 -2.31
CA HIS A 322 -15.16 -11.78 -1.44
C HIS A 322 -14.86 -11.46 0.03
N PHE A 323 -13.63 -11.02 0.35
CA PHE A 323 -13.24 -10.63 1.70
C PHE A 323 -14.10 -9.50 2.27
N LEU A 324 -14.39 -8.48 1.47
CA LEU A 324 -15.20 -7.35 1.90
C LEU A 324 -16.67 -7.71 2.09
N ALA A 325 -17.20 -8.62 1.28
CA ALA A 325 -18.53 -9.18 1.47
C ALA A 325 -18.63 -9.98 2.78
N ASP A 326 -17.65 -10.85 3.07
CA ASP A 326 -17.59 -11.65 4.31
C ASP A 326 -17.46 -10.78 5.56
N THR A 327 -16.82 -9.63 5.42
CA THR A 327 -16.61 -8.68 6.54
C THR A 327 -17.60 -7.51 6.59
N GLN A 328 -18.57 -7.45 5.67
CA GLN A 328 -19.58 -6.40 5.60
C GLN A 328 -20.40 -6.31 6.91
N ALA A 329 -20.69 -5.10 7.38
CA ALA A 329 -21.48 -4.88 8.60
C ALA A 329 -22.91 -5.41 8.43
N GLN A 330 -23.39 -6.18 9.42
CA GLN A 330 -24.72 -6.76 9.46
C GLN A 330 -25.61 -6.10 10.51
N GLU A 331 -25.00 -5.36 11.45
CA GLU A 331 -25.69 -4.76 12.58
C GLU A 331 -25.16 -3.33 12.83
N GLN A 332 -25.93 -2.54 13.54
CA GLN A 332 -25.50 -1.23 14.02
C GLN A 332 -24.65 -1.38 15.28
N ASN A 333 -23.46 -0.77 15.28
CA ASN A 333 -22.56 -0.75 16.42
C ASN A 333 -21.80 0.57 16.47
N PHE A 334 -22.16 1.42 17.42
CA PHE A 334 -21.62 2.77 17.57
C PHE A 334 -20.12 2.78 17.90
N ASP A 335 -19.63 1.82 18.68
CA ASP A 335 -18.22 1.76 19.06
C ASP A 335 -17.29 1.48 17.87
N ARG A 336 -17.82 0.96 16.77
CA ARG A 336 -17.10 0.60 15.56
C ARG A 336 -17.50 1.42 14.35
N ASP A 337 -18.34 2.45 14.52
CA ASP A 337 -18.97 3.19 13.41
C ASP A 337 -19.65 2.27 12.37
N ALA A 338 -20.18 1.11 12.83
CA ALA A 338 -20.81 0.11 11.99
C ALA A 338 -22.29 0.39 11.81
N GLU A 339 -22.75 0.27 10.56
CA GLU A 339 -24.15 0.33 10.14
C GLU A 339 -24.39 -0.79 9.12
N PRO A 340 -25.57 -1.44 9.10
CA PRO A 340 -25.86 -2.53 8.16
C PRO A 340 -25.54 -2.17 6.71
N GLY A 341 -24.78 -3.01 6.03
CA GLY A 341 -24.37 -2.79 4.64
C GLY A 341 -23.05 -2.05 4.43
N LYS A 342 -22.51 -1.42 5.48
CA LYS A 342 -21.25 -0.66 5.40
C LYS A 342 -20.05 -1.59 5.21
N ILE A 343 -19.10 -1.18 4.37
CA ILE A 343 -17.85 -1.93 4.12
C ILE A 343 -16.81 -1.54 5.17
N VAL A 344 -16.01 -2.52 5.60
CA VAL A 344 -14.98 -2.33 6.61
C VAL A 344 -13.96 -1.26 6.18
N HIS A 345 -13.54 -0.43 7.13
CA HIS A 345 -12.44 0.53 6.93
C HIS A 345 -11.10 -0.16 7.11
N GLU A 346 -10.85 -0.73 8.31
CA GLU A 346 -9.65 -1.52 8.60
C GLU A 346 -9.96 -2.65 9.57
N MET A 347 -9.11 -3.69 9.57
CA MET A 347 -9.23 -4.83 10.46
C MET A 347 -7.88 -5.23 11.03
N ARG A 348 -7.75 -5.25 12.37
CA ARG A 348 -6.51 -5.54 13.08
C ARG A 348 -6.63 -6.70 14.05
N ARG A 349 -5.53 -7.43 14.25
CA ARG A 349 -5.43 -8.60 15.12
C ARG A 349 -4.54 -8.39 16.35
N GLY A 350 -3.89 -7.23 16.51
CA GLY A 350 -3.04 -6.90 17.64
C GLY A 350 -3.77 -6.94 18.99
N GLU A 351 -3.00 -6.96 20.07
CA GLU A 351 -3.53 -7.04 21.45
C GLU A 351 -4.47 -5.88 21.79
N MET A 352 -4.10 -4.64 21.42
CA MET A 352 -4.92 -3.47 21.69
C MET A 352 -6.26 -3.51 20.97
N ALA A 353 -6.28 -4.02 19.74
CA ALA A 353 -7.50 -4.19 18.97
C ALA A 353 -8.37 -5.32 19.56
N ALA A 354 -7.78 -6.43 20.01
CA ALA A 354 -8.48 -7.54 20.64
C ALA A 354 -9.18 -7.13 21.93
N LEU A 355 -8.56 -6.25 22.72
CA LEU A 355 -9.08 -5.74 23.99
C LEU A 355 -10.06 -4.55 23.82
N GLY A 356 -10.20 -3.99 22.61
CA GLY A 356 -11.03 -2.80 22.38
C GLY A 356 -10.40 -1.51 22.93
N GLU A 357 -9.10 -1.50 23.22
CA GLU A 357 -8.35 -0.27 23.55
C GLU A 357 -8.38 0.70 22.37
N VAL A 358 -8.33 0.16 21.14
CA VAL A 358 -8.58 0.85 19.87
C VAL A 358 -9.76 0.20 19.15
N PRO A 359 -10.55 0.93 18.33
CA PRO A 359 -11.77 0.39 17.71
C PRO A 359 -11.48 -0.57 16.55
N PHE A 360 -10.23 -0.72 16.14
CA PHE A 360 -9.79 -1.25 14.84
C PHE A 360 -9.77 -2.79 14.72
N ARG A 361 -10.33 -3.55 15.68
CA ARG A 361 -10.49 -5.00 15.51
C ARG A 361 -11.28 -5.32 14.24
N ARG A 362 -12.38 -4.58 14.00
CA ARG A 362 -13.15 -4.50 12.77
C ARG A 362 -13.90 -3.17 12.80
N TYR A 363 -13.38 -2.18 12.12
CA TYR A 363 -13.83 -0.79 12.18
C TYR A 363 -14.41 -0.34 10.85
N TYR A 364 -15.49 0.46 10.89
CA TYR A 364 -16.28 0.81 9.72
C TYR A 364 -16.34 2.33 9.46
N GLY A 365 -15.47 3.11 10.07
CA GLY A 365 -15.40 4.56 9.87
C GLY A 365 -14.81 4.95 8.51
N SER A 366 -15.49 4.59 7.43
CA SER A 366 -15.15 4.90 6.04
C SER A 366 -16.45 5.11 5.26
N VAL A 367 -16.64 6.29 4.66
CA VAL A 367 -17.82 6.62 3.87
C VAL A 367 -17.66 6.21 2.41
N ASP A 368 -16.44 6.09 1.94
CA ASP A 368 -16.04 5.85 0.54
C ASP A 368 -15.93 4.36 0.18
N ALA A 369 -15.53 3.50 1.11
CA ALA A 369 -15.33 2.08 0.84
C ALA A 369 -16.62 1.39 0.35
N THR A 370 -17.80 1.78 0.85
CA THR A 370 -19.06 1.15 0.48
C THR A 370 -19.48 1.41 -0.98
N PRO A 371 -19.54 2.65 -1.50
CA PRO A 371 -19.78 2.86 -2.92
C PRO A 371 -18.64 2.34 -3.80
N LEU A 372 -17.38 2.43 -3.38
CA LEU A 372 -16.23 1.86 -4.11
C LEU A 372 -16.33 0.33 -4.26
N PHE A 373 -16.86 -0.39 -3.27
CA PHE A 373 -17.11 -1.84 -3.35
C PHE A 373 -18.08 -2.18 -4.51
N VAL A 374 -19.16 -1.42 -4.65
CA VAL A 374 -20.14 -1.61 -5.73
C VAL A 374 -19.51 -1.27 -7.09
N MET A 375 -18.70 -0.21 -7.15
CA MET A 375 -17.94 0.16 -8.36
C MET A 375 -16.99 -0.96 -8.78
N LEU A 376 -16.24 -1.55 -7.85
CA LEU A 376 -15.32 -2.66 -8.13
C LEU A 376 -16.08 -3.89 -8.64
N ALA A 377 -17.23 -4.22 -8.04
CA ALA A 377 -18.09 -5.33 -8.50
C ALA A 377 -18.54 -5.15 -9.97
N GLY A 378 -18.96 -3.93 -10.33
CA GLY A 378 -19.33 -3.58 -11.70
C GLY A 378 -18.15 -3.66 -12.68
N ALA A 379 -16.99 -3.12 -12.28
CA ALA A 379 -15.77 -3.17 -13.07
C ALA A 379 -15.26 -4.61 -13.26
N TYR A 380 -15.30 -5.43 -12.21
CA TYR A 380 -14.96 -6.85 -12.26
C TYR A 380 -15.86 -7.63 -13.22
N ALA A 381 -17.17 -7.42 -13.14
CA ALA A 381 -18.12 -8.09 -14.03
C ALA A 381 -17.86 -7.75 -15.51
N ARG A 382 -17.58 -6.49 -15.83
CA ARG A 382 -17.22 -6.05 -17.19
C ARG A 382 -15.91 -6.70 -17.64
N ARG A 383 -14.89 -6.65 -16.78
CA ARG A 383 -13.55 -7.18 -17.06
C ARG A 383 -13.56 -8.68 -17.33
N THR A 384 -14.42 -9.45 -16.65
CA THR A 384 -14.38 -10.92 -16.65
C THR A 384 -15.55 -11.59 -17.34
N GLY A 385 -16.74 -10.98 -17.29
CA GLY A 385 -18.01 -11.63 -17.67
C GLY A 385 -18.53 -12.62 -16.60
N ASP A 386 -17.94 -12.72 -15.41
CA ASP A 386 -18.30 -13.68 -14.34
C ASP A 386 -19.59 -13.29 -13.61
N LEU A 387 -20.72 -13.41 -14.28
CA LEU A 387 -22.03 -13.17 -13.69
C LEU A 387 -22.42 -14.21 -12.61
N THR A 388 -21.76 -15.37 -12.58
CA THR A 388 -22.00 -16.36 -11.53
C THR A 388 -21.51 -15.84 -10.18
N PHE A 389 -20.29 -15.32 -10.12
CA PHE A 389 -19.77 -14.69 -8.93
C PHE A 389 -20.62 -13.47 -8.52
N ILE A 390 -21.03 -12.65 -9.48
CA ILE A 390 -21.89 -11.47 -9.21
C ILE A 390 -23.24 -11.87 -8.60
N ARG A 391 -23.86 -12.97 -9.03
CA ARG A 391 -25.10 -13.47 -8.39
C ARG A 391 -24.91 -13.81 -6.93
N HIS A 392 -23.77 -14.42 -6.57
CA HIS A 392 -23.43 -14.70 -5.15
C HIS A 392 -23.16 -13.41 -4.36
N LEU A 393 -22.55 -12.41 -5.00
CA LEU A 393 -22.21 -11.14 -4.39
C LEU A 393 -23.43 -10.18 -4.30
N TRP A 394 -24.47 -10.42 -5.08
CA TRP A 394 -25.61 -9.51 -5.22
C TRP A 394 -26.30 -9.10 -3.92
N PRO A 395 -26.54 -10.01 -2.95
CA PRO A 395 -27.13 -9.62 -1.66
C PRO A 395 -26.26 -8.59 -0.91
N HIS A 396 -24.94 -8.67 -1.03
CA HIS A 396 -23.99 -7.72 -0.41
C HIS A 396 -24.01 -6.37 -1.13
N ILE A 397 -24.18 -6.39 -2.46
CA ILE A 397 -24.38 -5.16 -3.26
C ILE A 397 -25.69 -4.47 -2.86
N GLU A 398 -26.79 -5.21 -2.70
CA GLU A 398 -28.06 -4.67 -2.23
C GLU A 398 -27.96 -4.04 -0.84
N LEU A 399 -27.25 -4.69 0.09
CA LEU A 399 -27.00 -4.13 1.42
C LEU A 399 -26.18 -2.84 1.34
N ALA A 400 -25.15 -2.78 0.48
CA ALA A 400 -24.36 -1.56 0.27
C ALA A 400 -25.19 -0.42 -0.34
N LEU A 401 -26.05 -0.72 -1.32
CA LEU A 401 -26.99 0.25 -1.89
C LEU A 401 -28.00 0.76 -0.84
N THR A 402 -28.52 -0.14 -0.01
CA THR A 402 -29.41 0.19 1.11
C THR A 402 -28.71 1.09 2.13
N TRP A 403 -27.44 0.81 2.43
CA TRP A 403 -26.66 1.66 3.32
C TRP A 403 -26.55 3.09 2.76
N MET A 404 -26.23 3.26 1.48
CA MET A 404 -26.15 4.57 0.84
C MET A 404 -27.46 5.35 0.86
N GLU A 405 -28.60 4.66 0.83
CA GLU A 405 -29.94 5.27 0.78
C GLU A 405 -30.50 5.57 2.18
N VAL A 406 -30.22 4.71 3.18
CA VAL A 406 -30.88 4.76 4.49
C VAL A 406 -30.00 5.33 5.59
N TYR A 407 -28.71 4.99 5.58
CA TYR A 407 -27.78 5.37 6.65
C TYR A 407 -26.81 6.46 6.20
N GLY A 408 -26.44 6.46 4.93
CA GLY A 408 -25.53 7.43 4.34
C GLY A 408 -26.19 8.77 4.06
N ASP A 409 -27.46 8.79 3.63
CA ASP A 409 -28.26 10.00 3.38
C ASP A 409 -29.17 10.25 4.58
N ARG A 410 -28.64 10.93 5.61
CA ARG A 410 -29.32 11.08 6.92
C ARG A 410 -30.43 12.09 6.94
N ASP A 411 -30.32 13.14 6.17
CA ASP A 411 -31.32 14.25 6.10
C ASP A 411 -32.16 14.21 4.82
N HIS A 412 -31.97 13.15 4.01
CA HIS A 412 -32.72 12.87 2.77
C HIS A 412 -32.56 13.96 1.71
N ASP A 413 -31.38 14.61 1.65
CA ASP A 413 -31.05 15.56 0.60
C ASP A 413 -30.46 14.90 -0.66
N GLY A 414 -30.23 13.59 -0.61
CA GLY A 414 -29.70 12.75 -1.70
C GLY A 414 -28.19 12.63 -1.75
N PHE A 415 -27.46 13.26 -0.82
CA PHE A 415 -26.02 13.13 -0.68
C PHE A 415 -25.64 12.14 0.43
N VAL A 416 -24.60 11.37 0.19
CA VAL A 416 -24.06 10.46 1.20
C VAL A 416 -23.04 11.19 2.07
N GLU A 417 -23.24 11.08 3.37
CA GLU A 417 -22.51 11.79 4.42
C GLU A 417 -21.87 10.81 5.40
N TYR A 418 -20.89 11.29 6.13
CA TYR A 418 -20.42 10.60 7.32
C TYR A 418 -20.59 11.43 8.59
N PHE A 419 -20.79 10.71 9.67
CA PHE A 419 -20.81 11.27 11.02
C PHE A 419 -20.15 10.28 11.96
N ARG A 420 -19.09 10.71 12.67
CA ARG A 420 -18.40 9.88 13.66
C ARG A 420 -19.34 9.57 14.83
N GLN A 421 -19.60 8.28 15.07
CA GLN A 421 -20.38 7.80 16.22
C GLN A 421 -19.46 7.30 17.34
N SER A 422 -18.36 6.62 17.00
CA SER A 422 -17.38 6.14 17.96
C SER A 422 -16.53 7.28 18.53
N PRO A 423 -16.49 7.46 19.87
CA PRO A 423 -15.59 8.45 20.49
C PRO A 423 -14.10 8.20 20.20
N LYS A 424 -13.73 6.93 19.94
CA LYS A 424 -12.37 6.51 19.60
C LYS A 424 -12.13 6.43 18.09
N GLY A 425 -13.18 6.66 17.26
CA GLY A 425 -13.12 6.56 15.82
C GLY A 425 -12.50 7.77 15.14
N LEU A 426 -12.30 7.65 13.82
CA LEU A 426 -11.75 8.70 12.98
C LEU A 426 -12.70 9.89 12.90
N VAL A 427 -12.18 11.12 12.99
CA VAL A 427 -12.94 12.35 12.85
C VAL A 427 -13.42 12.53 11.43
N ASN A 428 -12.54 12.33 10.45
CA ASN A 428 -12.85 12.33 9.05
C ASN A 428 -12.83 10.89 8.51
N GLN A 429 -13.80 10.52 7.68
CA GLN A 429 -14.03 9.14 7.24
C GLN A 429 -13.96 8.98 5.71
N GLY A 430 -13.41 9.95 4.99
CA GLY A 430 -13.02 9.84 3.58
C GLY A 430 -11.55 9.41 3.43
N TRP A 431 -11.02 9.42 2.20
CA TRP A 431 -9.63 9.02 1.98
C TRP A 431 -8.61 10.00 2.61
N LYS A 432 -8.96 11.28 2.75
CA LYS A 432 -8.24 12.26 3.55
C LYS A 432 -8.77 12.24 4.98
N ASP A 433 -8.34 11.26 5.76
CA ASP A 433 -8.88 10.96 7.08
C ASP A 433 -8.17 11.66 8.26
N SER A 434 -7.14 12.49 8.00
CA SER A 434 -6.53 13.33 9.05
C SER A 434 -7.50 14.36 9.59
N GLY A 435 -7.43 14.66 10.90
CA GLY A 435 -8.41 15.48 11.61
C GLY A 435 -8.53 16.92 11.12
N ASP A 436 -7.57 17.41 10.33
CA ASP A 436 -7.51 18.77 9.79
C ASP A 436 -7.75 18.87 8.28
N SER A 437 -8.18 17.77 7.63
CA SER A 437 -8.27 17.67 6.18
C SER A 437 -9.53 18.29 5.57
N ILE A 438 -10.60 18.48 6.35
CA ILE A 438 -11.87 19.03 5.86
C ILE A 438 -12.16 20.35 6.56
N PHE A 439 -12.16 21.44 5.77
CA PHE A 439 -12.20 22.81 6.31
C PHE A 439 -12.76 23.81 5.29
N HIS A 440 -13.19 24.98 5.79
CA HIS A 440 -13.66 26.12 5.01
C HIS A 440 -12.51 27.02 4.54
N GLU A 441 -12.80 27.94 3.62
CA GLU A 441 -11.82 28.88 3.04
C GLU A 441 -11.13 29.79 4.07
N ASP A 442 -11.74 30.00 5.23
CA ASP A 442 -11.14 30.73 6.36
C ASP A 442 -10.24 29.86 7.27
N GLY A 443 -10.17 28.55 6.98
CA GLY A 443 -9.41 27.56 7.74
C GLY A 443 -10.16 26.95 8.91
N THR A 444 -11.42 27.30 9.19
CA THR A 444 -12.24 26.63 10.21
C THR A 444 -12.58 25.21 9.77
N LEU A 445 -12.49 24.25 10.71
CA LEU A 445 -12.81 22.86 10.41
C LEU A 445 -14.32 22.70 10.18
N ALA A 446 -14.68 21.91 9.18
CA ALA A 446 -16.05 21.59 8.89
C ALA A 446 -16.67 20.74 10.01
N ALA A 447 -17.88 21.09 10.43
CA ALA A 447 -18.66 20.34 11.41
C ALA A 447 -19.59 19.35 10.70
N GLY A 448 -19.61 18.08 11.16
CA GLY A 448 -20.44 17.04 10.54
C GLY A 448 -21.93 17.12 10.86
N PRO A 449 -22.77 16.37 10.12
CA PRO A 449 -22.43 15.40 9.05
C PRO A 449 -21.73 16.03 7.84
N ILE A 450 -20.83 15.31 7.18
CA ILE A 450 -20.03 15.85 6.08
C ILE A 450 -20.25 15.03 4.80
N ALA A 451 -20.63 15.70 3.71
CA ALA A 451 -20.76 15.16 2.38
C ALA A 451 -19.53 15.54 1.54
N LEU A 452 -18.63 14.59 1.25
CA LEU A 452 -17.44 14.80 0.44
C LEU A 452 -17.76 14.77 -1.05
N CYS A 453 -17.14 15.64 -1.86
CA CYS A 453 -17.43 15.71 -3.29
C CYS A 453 -17.08 14.43 -4.05
N GLU A 454 -15.92 13.81 -3.79
CA GLU A 454 -15.51 12.56 -4.43
C GLU A 454 -16.44 11.41 -4.08
N VAL A 455 -16.98 11.38 -2.87
CA VAL A 455 -17.92 10.32 -2.42
C VAL A 455 -19.23 10.40 -3.19
N GLN A 456 -19.74 11.60 -3.49
CA GLN A 456 -20.92 11.74 -4.34
C GLN A 456 -20.66 11.17 -5.75
N GLY A 457 -19.46 11.40 -6.28
CA GLY A 457 -19.01 10.78 -7.52
C GLY A 457 -19.00 9.25 -7.42
N TYR A 458 -18.49 8.68 -6.32
CA TYR A 458 -18.49 7.23 -6.12
C TYR A 458 -19.90 6.65 -6.01
N VAL A 459 -20.82 7.33 -5.31
CA VAL A 459 -22.23 6.93 -5.21
C VAL A 459 -22.92 6.96 -6.58
N TYR A 460 -22.68 8.01 -7.37
CA TYR A 460 -23.15 8.08 -8.76
C TYR A 460 -22.68 6.89 -9.59
N ALA A 461 -21.36 6.64 -9.60
CA ALA A 461 -20.80 5.54 -10.37
C ALA A 461 -21.26 4.16 -9.86
N ALA A 462 -21.36 3.98 -8.53
CA ALA A 462 -21.88 2.76 -7.92
C ALA A 462 -23.32 2.45 -8.37
N ARG A 463 -24.21 3.45 -8.38
CA ARG A 463 -25.60 3.30 -8.87
C ARG A 463 -25.64 2.96 -10.36
N ARG A 464 -24.76 3.58 -11.20
CA ARG A 464 -24.65 3.26 -12.64
C ARG A 464 -24.16 1.81 -12.85
N GLU A 465 -23.13 1.39 -12.11
CA GLU A 465 -22.60 0.03 -12.18
C GLU A 465 -23.63 -0.99 -11.68
N ALA A 466 -24.28 -0.74 -10.54
CA ALA A 466 -25.32 -1.62 -10.00
C ALA A 466 -26.52 -1.71 -10.95
N ALA A 467 -26.91 -0.63 -11.64
CA ALA A 467 -27.96 -0.67 -12.66
C ALA A 467 -27.61 -1.58 -13.83
N ARG A 468 -26.34 -1.57 -14.30
CA ARG A 468 -25.86 -2.49 -15.34
C ARG A 468 -25.87 -3.94 -14.86
N LEU A 469 -25.43 -4.19 -13.64
CA LEU A 469 -25.45 -5.53 -13.03
C LEU A 469 -26.89 -6.03 -12.87
N ALA A 470 -27.80 -5.19 -12.35
CA ALA A 470 -29.22 -5.52 -12.20
C ALA A 470 -29.87 -5.92 -13.56
N SER A 471 -29.64 -5.14 -14.62
CA SER A 471 -30.11 -5.50 -15.97
C SER A 471 -29.51 -6.84 -16.43
N ALA A 472 -28.21 -7.09 -16.21
CA ALA A 472 -27.56 -8.35 -16.58
C ALA A 472 -28.09 -9.57 -15.77
N LEU A 473 -28.65 -9.31 -14.58
CA LEU A 473 -29.31 -10.32 -13.74
C LEU A 473 -30.81 -10.47 -14.00
N GLY A 474 -31.41 -9.64 -14.88
CA GLY A 474 -32.83 -9.65 -15.19
C GLY A 474 -33.70 -8.84 -14.21
N LEU A 475 -33.11 -7.97 -13.38
CA LEU A 475 -33.79 -7.14 -12.39
C LEU A 475 -34.05 -5.73 -12.95
N GLU A 476 -34.85 -5.61 -14.02
CA GLU A 476 -34.93 -4.38 -14.83
C GLU A 476 -35.61 -3.21 -14.08
N GLU A 477 -36.58 -3.48 -13.20
CA GLU A 477 -37.22 -2.42 -12.40
C GLU A 477 -36.19 -1.77 -11.45
N MET A 478 -35.35 -2.58 -10.82
CA MET A 478 -34.25 -2.08 -9.98
C MET A 478 -33.23 -1.31 -10.81
N ALA A 479 -32.87 -1.81 -11.97
CA ALA A 479 -31.93 -1.13 -12.87
C ALA A 479 -32.44 0.25 -13.28
N GLN A 480 -33.74 0.39 -13.59
CA GLN A 480 -34.35 1.66 -13.92
C GLN A 480 -34.35 2.63 -12.73
N ARG A 481 -34.72 2.16 -11.54
CA ARG A 481 -34.66 2.97 -10.31
C ARG A 481 -33.26 3.48 -10.03
N LEU A 482 -32.23 2.62 -10.11
CA LEU A 482 -30.85 3.00 -9.89
C LEU A 482 -30.32 4.03 -10.89
N ARG A 483 -30.72 3.93 -12.17
CA ARG A 483 -30.41 4.94 -13.20
C ARG A 483 -31.00 6.31 -12.82
N GLN A 484 -32.27 6.34 -12.43
CA GLN A 484 -32.96 7.58 -12.00
C GLN A 484 -32.30 8.19 -10.78
N GLN A 485 -31.92 7.38 -9.80
CA GLN A 485 -31.19 7.85 -8.62
C GLN A 485 -29.80 8.41 -8.96
N ALA A 486 -29.12 7.80 -9.96
CA ALA A 486 -27.84 8.31 -10.44
C ALA A 486 -27.99 9.65 -11.17
N ASP A 487 -29.00 9.78 -12.03
CA ASP A 487 -29.26 11.06 -12.72
C ASP A 487 -29.61 12.18 -11.72
N ALA A 488 -30.43 11.87 -10.72
CA ALA A 488 -30.83 12.85 -9.69
C ALA A 488 -29.66 13.36 -8.84
N ILE A 489 -28.72 12.46 -8.45
CA ILE A 489 -27.54 12.91 -7.68
C ILE A 489 -26.59 13.73 -8.56
N GLN A 490 -26.47 13.43 -9.85
CA GLN A 490 -25.66 14.23 -10.78
C GLN A 490 -26.19 15.66 -10.92
N GLU A 491 -27.49 15.83 -11.12
CA GLU A 491 -28.12 17.16 -11.22
C GLU A 491 -27.87 17.98 -9.94
N ARG A 492 -28.15 17.41 -8.77
CA ARG A 492 -27.92 18.07 -7.48
C ARG A 492 -26.46 18.39 -7.22
N PHE A 493 -25.55 17.48 -7.58
CA PHE A 493 -24.11 17.67 -7.42
C PHE A 493 -23.62 18.88 -8.21
N GLU A 494 -24.05 19.02 -9.44
CA GLU A 494 -23.70 20.14 -10.31
C GLU A 494 -24.23 21.48 -9.78
N GLU A 495 -25.42 21.49 -9.18
CA GLU A 495 -26.02 22.70 -8.60
C GLU A 495 -25.35 23.12 -7.29
N THR A 496 -24.90 22.13 -6.47
CA THR A 496 -24.50 22.38 -5.09
C THR A 496 -23.00 22.49 -4.88
N PHE A 497 -22.20 21.63 -5.56
CA PHE A 497 -20.76 21.57 -5.33
C PHE A 497 -19.94 22.48 -6.25
N TRP A 498 -20.45 22.86 -7.42
CA TRP A 498 -19.68 23.69 -8.34
C TRP A 498 -19.47 25.11 -7.84
N CYS A 499 -18.22 25.54 -7.72
CA CYS A 499 -17.81 26.91 -7.39
C CYS A 499 -17.31 27.60 -8.65
N GLU A 500 -18.13 28.49 -9.22
CA GLU A 500 -17.89 29.13 -10.51
C GLU A 500 -16.58 29.95 -10.55
N ASP A 501 -16.33 30.70 -9.48
CA ASP A 501 -15.13 31.55 -9.32
C ASP A 501 -13.84 30.75 -9.04
N LEU A 502 -13.95 29.54 -8.48
CA LEU A 502 -12.82 28.64 -8.25
C LEU A 502 -12.54 27.74 -9.44
N GLU A 503 -13.47 27.60 -10.39
CA GLU A 503 -13.45 26.62 -11.49
C GLU A 503 -13.23 25.18 -10.96
N CYS A 504 -13.84 24.86 -9.81
CA CYS A 504 -13.63 23.64 -9.08
C CYS A 504 -14.88 23.26 -8.28
N TYR A 505 -15.07 21.96 -8.01
CA TYR A 505 -16.05 21.51 -7.03
C TYR A 505 -15.54 21.77 -5.61
N ALA A 506 -16.42 22.22 -4.72
CA ALA A 506 -16.13 22.35 -3.29
C ALA A 506 -15.65 21.02 -2.72
N LEU A 507 -14.75 21.05 -1.73
CA LEU A 507 -14.22 19.86 -1.08
C LEU A 507 -15.33 19.00 -0.46
N ALA A 508 -16.27 19.67 0.23
CA ALA A 508 -17.36 19.03 0.96
C ALA A 508 -18.49 19.99 1.20
N LEU A 509 -19.63 19.47 1.67
CA LEU A 509 -20.66 20.21 2.39
C LEU A 509 -20.55 19.86 3.88
N ASP A 510 -20.64 20.86 4.76
CA ASP A 510 -20.69 20.64 6.21
C ASP A 510 -22.11 20.25 6.68
N GLY A 511 -22.30 20.08 7.99
CA GLY A 511 -23.59 19.69 8.57
C GLY A 511 -24.71 20.72 8.43
N GLU A 512 -24.41 21.95 8.02
CA GLU A 512 -25.40 23.01 7.67
C GLU A 512 -25.50 23.17 6.14
N LYS A 513 -24.92 22.24 5.36
CA LYS A 513 -24.85 22.25 3.89
C LYS A 513 -24.08 23.43 3.30
N ARG A 514 -23.21 24.06 4.08
CA ARG A 514 -22.33 25.11 3.57
C ARG A 514 -21.16 24.47 2.84
N PRO A 515 -20.83 24.91 1.61
CA PRO A 515 -19.72 24.35 0.85
C PRO A 515 -18.36 24.75 1.46
N CYS A 516 -17.46 23.78 1.59
CA CYS A 516 -16.04 23.99 1.89
C CYS A 516 -15.34 24.41 0.58
N ARG A 517 -15.24 25.73 0.35
CA ARG A 517 -14.82 26.36 -0.92
C ARG A 517 -13.29 26.41 -1.03
N VAL A 518 -12.67 25.25 -1.14
CA VAL A 518 -11.20 25.10 -1.28
C VAL A 518 -10.86 24.23 -2.47
N VAL A 519 -9.74 24.52 -3.14
CA VAL A 519 -9.31 23.80 -4.33
C VAL A 519 -8.44 22.62 -3.93
N THR A 520 -8.96 21.41 -4.14
CA THR A 520 -8.32 20.16 -3.73
C THR A 520 -8.31 19.10 -4.83
N SER A 521 -7.47 18.10 -4.69
CA SER A 521 -7.42 16.94 -5.61
C SER A 521 -8.69 16.10 -5.62
N ASN A 522 -9.48 16.10 -4.52
CA ASN A 522 -10.77 15.39 -4.41
C ASN A 522 -11.69 15.66 -5.60
N ALA A 523 -11.74 16.93 -6.06
CA ALA A 523 -12.54 17.33 -7.21
C ALA A 523 -12.17 16.54 -8.49
N GLY A 524 -10.91 16.11 -8.64
CA GLY A 524 -10.45 15.33 -9.79
C GLY A 524 -11.09 13.93 -9.87
N HIS A 525 -11.52 13.36 -8.75
CA HIS A 525 -12.22 12.08 -8.71
C HIS A 525 -13.62 12.16 -9.34
N SER A 526 -14.25 13.35 -9.40
CA SER A 526 -15.51 13.53 -10.11
C SER A 526 -15.38 13.31 -11.62
N LEU A 527 -14.21 13.55 -12.19
CA LEU A 527 -13.90 13.23 -13.60
C LEU A 527 -13.81 11.71 -13.82
N TRP A 528 -13.17 10.99 -12.89
CA TRP A 528 -13.02 9.54 -12.97
C TRP A 528 -14.36 8.81 -12.91
N THR A 529 -15.24 9.24 -12.02
CA THR A 529 -16.59 8.66 -11.87
C THR A 529 -17.54 9.05 -13.00
N GLY A 530 -17.29 10.19 -13.66
CA GLY A 530 -18.13 10.74 -14.72
C GLY A 530 -19.39 11.47 -14.20
N ILE A 531 -19.40 11.87 -12.91
CA ILE A 531 -20.46 12.71 -12.36
C ILE A 531 -20.35 14.16 -12.87
N ALA A 532 -19.14 14.64 -13.16
CA ALA A 532 -18.87 15.99 -13.61
C ALA A 532 -19.50 16.27 -14.99
N ASP A 533 -20.15 17.44 -15.14
CA ASP A 533 -20.64 17.93 -16.42
C ASP A 533 -19.49 18.11 -17.42
N PRO A 534 -19.63 17.72 -18.70
CA PRO A 534 -18.54 17.81 -19.69
C PRO A 534 -17.94 19.21 -19.84
N SER A 535 -18.74 20.28 -19.77
CA SER A 535 -18.28 21.65 -19.88
C SER A 535 -17.45 22.11 -18.66
N ARG A 536 -17.83 21.65 -17.48
CA ARG A 536 -17.11 21.88 -16.21
C ARG A 536 -15.88 20.98 -16.08
N ALA A 537 -15.93 19.78 -16.64
CA ALA A 537 -14.83 18.84 -16.64
C ALA A 537 -13.55 19.42 -17.29
N GLU A 538 -13.68 20.15 -18.41
CA GLU A 538 -12.53 20.80 -19.05
C GLU A 538 -11.94 21.91 -18.18
N ARG A 539 -12.78 22.75 -17.58
CA ARG A 539 -12.36 23.84 -16.69
C ARG A 539 -11.66 23.30 -15.45
N LEU A 540 -12.23 22.26 -14.82
CA LEU A 540 -11.61 21.57 -13.69
C LEU A 540 -10.26 20.95 -14.07
N ALA A 541 -10.17 20.31 -15.24
CA ALA A 541 -8.92 19.71 -15.68
C ALA A 541 -7.81 20.77 -15.93
N VAL A 542 -8.18 21.95 -16.42
CA VAL A 542 -7.26 23.09 -16.52
C VAL A 542 -6.84 23.57 -15.12
N ARG A 543 -7.80 23.68 -14.20
CA ARG A 543 -7.58 24.15 -12.83
C ARG A 543 -6.60 23.25 -12.06
N LEU A 544 -6.77 21.94 -12.15
CA LEU A 544 -5.90 20.95 -11.50
C LEU A 544 -4.46 20.91 -12.07
N MET A 545 -4.25 21.40 -13.28
CA MET A 545 -2.92 21.43 -13.90
C MET A 545 -2.18 22.76 -13.69
N ARG A 546 -2.78 23.77 -13.04
CA ARG A 546 -2.08 25.03 -12.71
C ARG A 546 -1.00 24.78 -11.65
N GLU A 547 0.02 25.66 -11.59
CA GLU A 547 1.20 25.51 -10.72
C GLU A 547 0.86 25.40 -9.22
N GLU A 548 -0.24 26.02 -8.76
CA GLU A 548 -0.68 25.91 -7.39
C GLU A 548 -1.17 24.50 -7.03
N MET A 549 -1.66 23.73 -8.01
CA MET A 549 -2.05 22.33 -7.82
C MET A 549 -0.97 21.36 -8.28
N ASN A 550 -0.35 21.60 -9.42
CA ASN A 550 0.67 20.70 -9.98
C ASN A 550 2.07 21.11 -9.52
N SER A 551 2.71 20.25 -8.74
CA SER A 551 4.07 20.45 -8.23
C SER A 551 5.17 20.26 -9.28
N GLY A 552 4.84 19.71 -10.47
CA GLY A 552 5.80 19.21 -11.46
C GLY A 552 6.16 17.72 -11.27
N TRP A 553 5.89 17.15 -10.08
CA TRP A 553 5.94 15.72 -9.81
C TRP A 553 4.57 15.07 -9.93
N GLY A 554 3.51 15.81 -9.62
CA GLY A 554 2.12 15.40 -9.61
C GLY A 554 1.23 16.48 -9.00
N ILE A 555 -0.06 16.19 -8.95
CA ILE A 555 -1.09 17.06 -8.38
C ILE A 555 -1.04 16.94 -6.85
N ARG A 556 -1.01 18.09 -6.19
CA ARG A 556 -1.07 18.21 -4.73
C ARG A 556 -2.47 17.95 -4.22
N THR A 557 -2.54 17.46 -3.01
CA THR A 557 -3.84 17.25 -2.31
C THR A 557 -4.61 18.54 -2.05
N LEU A 558 -3.90 19.68 -1.92
CA LEU A 558 -4.43 21.02 -1.70
C LEU A 558 -3.63 22.05 -2.49
N ALA A 559 -4.30 23.03 -3.08
CA ALA A 559 -3.66 24.10 -3.83
C ALA A 559 -2.76 24.98 -2.95
N ALA A 560 -1.59 25.33 -3.45
CA ALA A 560 -0.75 26.34 -2.82
C ALA A 560 -1.51 27.67 -2.72
N GLY A 561 -1.38 28.35 -1.59
CA GLY A 561 -2.11 29.58 -1.30
C GLY A 561 -3.44 29.40 -0.56
N GLN A 562 -3.95 28.18 -0.41
CA GLN A 562 -5.07 27.89 0.50
C GLN A 562 -4.62 28.00 1.97
N VAL A 563 -5.52 28.41 2.85
CA VAL A 563 -5.20 28.75 4.25
C VAL A 563 -4.47 27.62 5.01
N ARG A 564 -4.85 26.35 4.77
CA ARG A 564 -4.21 25.19 5.42
C ARG A 564 -3.14 24.52 4.55
N TYR A 565 -2.72 25.16 3.45
CA TYR A 565 -1.68 24.58 2.62
C TYR A 565 -0.36 24.45 3.37
N ASN A 566 0.14 23.23 3.41
CA ASN A 566 1.47 22.90 3.87
C ASN A 566 2.01 21.72 3.04
N PRO A 567 3.07 21.90 2.23
CA PRO A 567 3.61 20.83 1.38
C PRO A 567 4.15 19.65 2.19
N MET A 568 4.38 19.80 3.49
CA MET A 568 4.80 18.77 4.43
C MET A 568 3.62 18.19 5.25
N SER A 569 2.38 18.55 4.95
CA SER A 569 1.20 17.96 5.58
C SER A 569 0.85 16.63 4.93
N TYR A 570 0.30 15.70 5.72
CA TYR A 570 -0.13 14.39 5.24
C TYR A 570 -1.20 14.51 4.16
N HIS A 571 -2.27 15.34 4.36
CA HIS A 571 -3.36 15.51 3.40
C HIS A 571 -3.56 16.94 2.87
N ASN A 572 -2.78 17.94 3.35
CA ASN A 572 -3.02 19.34 3.01
C ASN A 572 -1.88 19.97 2.18
N GLY A 573 -1.40 19.28 1.15
CA GLY A 573 -0.42 19.85 0.22
C GLY A 573 0.61 18.86 -0.33
N SER A 574 0.64 17.62 0.14
CA SER A 574 1.47 16.51 -0.34
C SER A 574 1.00 15.97 -1.71
N VAL A 575 1.80 15.07 -2.30
CA VAL A 575 1.48 14.36 -3.55
C VAL A 575 1.35 12.87 -3.27
N TRP A 576 0.22 12.28 -3.68
CA TRP A 576 -0.10 10.87 -3.49
C TRP A 576 -0.18 10.15 -4.84
N PRO A 577 0.58 9.09 -5.07
CA PRO A 577 0.57 8.38 -6.35
C PRO A 577 -0.80 7.84 -6.75
N HIS A 578 -1.56 7.24 -5.81
CA HIS A 578 -2.89 6.69 -6.10
C HIS A 578 -3.91 7.77 -6.50
N ASP A 579 -3.92 8.91 -5.79
CA ASP A 579 -4.78 10.07 -6.07
C ASP A 579 -4.50 10.60 -7.48
N ASN A 580 -3.22 10.74 -7.82
CA ASN A 580 -2.77 11.16 -9.14
C ASN A 580 -3.16 10.16 -10.23
N ALA A 581 -3.08 8.85 -9.97
CA ALA A 581 -3.50 7.83 -10.92
C ALA A 581 -5.01 7.88 -11.19
N ILE A 582 -5.83 8.10 -10.16
CA ILE A 582 -7.29 8.28 -10.28
C ILE A 582 -7.62 9.54 -11.08
N ILE A 583 -6.95 10.67 -10.79
CA ILE A 583 -7.15 11.92 -11.54
C ILE A 583 -6.74 11.74 -13.00
N ALA A 584 -5.62 11.07 -13.28
CA ALA A 584 -5.19 10.77 -14.65
C ALA A 584 -6.21 9.89 -15.39
N ALA A 585 -6.82 8.91 -14.71
CA ALA A 585 -7.92 8.11 -15.26
C ALA A 585 -9.16 8.98 -15.56
N GLY A 586 -9.46 9.93 -14.69
CA GLY A 586 -10.49 10.95 -14.93
C GLY A 586 -10.20 11.81 -16.15
N PHE A 587 -8.98 12.32 -16.28
CA PHE A 587 -8.55 13.08 -17.48
C PHE A 587 -8.68 12.23 -18.75
N ALA A 588 -8.23 10.98 -18.70
CA ALA A 588 -8.31 10.09 -19.85
C ALA A 588 -9.76 9.80 -20.27
N ARG A 589 -10.65 9.58 -19.30
CA ARG A 589 -12.09 9.39 -19.53
C ARG A 589 -12.74 10.59 -20.24
N CYS A 590 -12.33 11.81 -19.89
CA CYS A 590 -12.83 13.05 -20.50
C CYS A 590 -12.10 13.41 -21.81
N GLY A 591 -11.24 12.55 -22.35
CA GLY A 591 -10.49 12.80 -23.60
C GLY A 591 -9.19 13.61 -23.42
N PHE A 592 -8.82 13.98 -22.19
CA PHE A 592 -7.62 14.81 -21.93
C PHE A 592 -6.35 13.97 -21.79
N LYS A 593 -6.06 13.10 -22.76
CA LYS A 593 -4.94 12.14 -22.75
C LYS A 593 -3.59 12.78 -22.49
N LYS A 594 -3.33 13.98 -23.05
CA LYS A 594 -2.08 14.72 -22.82
C LYS A 594 -1.87 15.10 -21.35
N ARG A 595 -2.94 15.38 -20.60
CA ARG A 595 -2.85 15.67 -19.16
C ARG A 595 -2.56 14.39 -18.37
N ALA A 596 -3.17 13.27 -18.76
CA ALA A 596 -2.88 11.96 -18.17
C ALA A 596 -1.41 11.55 -18.39
N THR A 597 -0.89 11.70 -19.62
CA THR A 597 0.54 11.41 -19.90
C THR A 597 1.50 12.36 -19.15
N HIS A 598 1.09 13.60 -18.88
CA HIS A 598 1.89 14.52 -18.07
C HIS A 598 2.02 14.05 -16.61
N ILE A 599 0.92 13.56 -16.00
CA ILE A 599 0.96 12.99 -14.64
C ILE A 599 1.83 11.73 -14.62
N LEU A 600 1.66 10.82 -15.58
CA LEU A 600 2.50 9.62 -15.70
C LEU A 600 3.99 9.98 -15.77
N SER A 601 4.36 10.97 -16.60
CA SER A 601 5.75 11.42 -16.73
C SER A 601 6.29 12.01 -15.43
N GLY A 602 5.48 12.82 -14.72
CA GLY A 602 5.88 13.40 -13.43
C GLY A 602 6.17 12.37 -12.35
N LEU A 603 5.31 11.35 -12.22
CA LEU A 603 5.52 10.25 -11.26
C LEU A 603 6.66 9.32 -11.68
N PHE A 604 6.83 9.06 -12.97
CA PHE A 604 7.99 8.34 -13.48
C PHE A 604 9.29 9.09 -13.16
N ASP A 605 9.36 10.38 -13.45
CA ASP A 605 10.52 11.19 -13.11
C ASP A 605 10.80 11.17 -11.60
N ALA A 606 9.75 11.20 -10.75
CA ALA A 606 9.90 11.10 -9.30
C ALA A 606 10.50 9.75 -8.88
N SER A 607 10.06 8.65 -9.49
CA SER A 607 10.56 7.30 -9.17
C SER A 607 12.06 7.14 -9.40
N LEU A 608 12.65 7.86 -10.38
CA LEU A 608 14.08 7.80 -10.68
C LEU A 608 14.99 8.32 -9.55
N PHE A 609 14.46 9.11 -8.63
CA PHE A 609 15.18 9.63 -7.46
C PHE A 609 14.99 8.79 -6.20
N LEU A 610 14.09 7.80 -6.25
CA LEU A 610 13.73 6.98 -5.09
C LEU A 610 14.44 5.63 -5.13
N ASP A 611 14.77 5.11 -3.96
CA ASP A 611 15.41 3.80 -3.84
C ASP A 611 14.50 2.71 -4.45
N GLN A 612 15.06 1.80 -5.25
CA GLN A 612 14.33 0.76 -5.98
C GLN A 612 13.25 1.30 -6.94
N SER A 613 13.33 2.55 -7.40
CA SER A 613 12.28 3.22 -8.17
C SER A 613 10.89 3.16 -7.51
N ARG A 614 10.83 2.92 -6.20
CA ARG A 614 9.63 2.69 -5.41
C ARG A 614 8.94 4.01 -5.07
N LEU A 615 7.72 4.21 -5.55
CA LEU A 615 6.87 5.30 -5.08
C LEU A 615 6.37 4.98 -3.67
N PRO A 616 6.61 5.86 -2.68
CA PRO A 616 6.06 5.70 -1.34
C PRO A 616 4.56 6.02 -1.34
N GLU A 617 3.91 5.82 -0.21
CA GLU A 617 2.53 6.23 0.03
C GLU A 617 2.26 7.66 -0.42
N LEU A 618 3.13 8.60 -0.03
CA LEU A 618 3.12 10.01 -0.42
C LEU A 618 4.54 10.59 -0.33
N PHE A 619 4.71 11.75 -0.94
CA PHE A 619 5.87 12.62 -0.73
C PHE A 619 5.45 14.09 -0.61
N CYS A 620 6.33 14.94 -0.05
CA CYS A 620 6.04 16.34 0.18
C CYS A 620 5.73 17.08 -1.14
N GLY A 621 4.78 18.02 -1.11
CA GLY A 621 4.29 18.73 -2.29
C GLY A 621 5.11 19.96 -2.69
N PHE A 622 6.41 19.99 -2.40
CA PHE A 622 7.27 21.07 -2.87
C PHE A 622 7.33 21.13 -4.39
N PRO A 623 7.47 22.32 -5.00
CA PRO A 623 7.61 22.43 -6.45
C PRO A 623 8.91 21.77 -6.92
N ARG A 624 8.86 21.17 -8.11
CA ARG A 624 10.03 20.56 -8.76
C ARG A 624 11.09 21.62 -9.05
N GLY A 625 12.27 21.46 -8.47
CA GLY A 625 13.45 22.28 -8.74
C GLY A 625 14.43 21.62 -9.71
N PRO A 626 15.29 22.39 -10.39
CA PRO A 626 16.31 21.82 -11.25
C PRO A 626 17.29 20.92 -10.48
N GLY A 627 17.47 19.67 -10.93
CA GLY A 627 18.40 18.72 -10.35
C GLY A 627 18.03 18.17 -8.97
N ALA A 628 16.85 18.52 -8.41
CA ALA A 628 16.36 17.99 -7.15
C ALA A 628 15.32 16.91 -7.39
N GLY A 629 15.31 15.85 -6.55
CA GLY A 629 14.27 14.85 -6.49
C GLY A 629 13.08 15.31 -5.62
N PRO A 630 11.99 14.49 -5.56
CA PRO A 630 10.89 14.76 -4.65
C PRO A 630 11.37 14.65 -3.21
N THR A 631 10.88 15.52 -2.33
CA THR A 631 11.20 15.47 -0.90
C THR A 631 10.38 14.36 -0.23
N PRO A 632 11.02 13.35 0.39
CA PRO A 632 10.30 12.29 1.08
C PRO A 632 9.43 12.81 2.22
N TYR A 633 8.29 12.13 2.46
CA TYR A 633 7.50 12.37 3.66
C TYR A 633 7.97 11.40 4.77
N PRO A 634 8.33 11.90 5.97
CA PRO A 634 9.12 11.11 6.96
C PRO A 634 8.47 9.82 7.45
N VAL A 635 7.14 9.74 7.49
CA VAL A 635 6.40 8.59 8.03
C VAL A 635 5.56 7.88 6.97
N ALA A 636 5.78 8.17 5.68
CA ALA A 636 5.10 7.47 4.61
C ALA A 636 5.42 5.99 4.63
N CYS A 637 4.42 5.14 4.42
CA CYS A 637 4.64 3.73 4.18
C CYS A 637 5.40 3.50 2.86
N SER A 638 6.35 2.57 2.89
CA SER A 638 7.12 2.16 1.72
C SER A 638 7.58 0.70 1.90
N PRO A 639 6.96 -0.25 1.18
CA PRO A 639 5.96 -0.09 0.12
C PRO A 639 4.54 0.26 0.62
N GLN A 640 3.72 0.75 -0.34
CA GLN A 640 2.29 0.94 -0.18
C GLN A 640 1.59 0.36 -1.42
N ALA A 641 0.59 -0.50 -1.22
CA ALA A 641 -0.04 -1.27 -2.30
C ALA A 641 -0.66 -0.38 -3.40
N TRP A 642 -1.45 0.63 -3.02
CA TRP A 642 -2.07 1.53 -4.00
C TRP A 642 -1.09 2.49 -4.68
N ALA A 643 0.09 2.76 -4.07
CA ALA A 643 1.15 3.52 -4.73
C ALA A 643 1.88 2.64 -5.76
N ALA A 644 2.20 1.39 -5.40
CA ALA A 644 2.78 0.42 -6.31
C ALA A 644 1.85 0.12 -7.49
N ALA A 645 0.55 -0.03 -7.25
CA ALA A 645 -0.44 -0.30 -8.30
C ALA A 645 -0.71 0.91 -9.23
N SER A 646 -0.34 2.13 -8.83
CA SER A 646 -0.67 3.36 -9.56
C SER A 646 -0.13 3.40 -10.99
N VAL A 647 1.07 2.85 -11.27
CA VAL A 647 1.67 2.85 -12.62
C VAL A 647 0.80 2.08 -13.62
N PHE A 648 0.13 1.02 -13.18
CA PHE A 648 -0.70 0.20 -14.06
C PHE A 648 -2.00 0.91 -14.47
N LEU A 649 -2.64 1.65 -13.55
CA LEU A 649 -3.78 2.50 -13.90
C LEU A 649 -3.37 3.69 -14.78
N LEU A 650 -2.21 4.28 -14.53
CA LEU A 650 -1.65 5.35 -15.36
C LEU A 650 -1.41 4.88 -16.80
N LEU A 651 -0.79 3.71 -16.99
CA LEU A 651 -0.61 3.12 -18.31
C LEU A 651 -1.95 2.82 -18.99
N GLN A 652 -2.87 2.16 -18.30
CA GLN A 652 -4.21 1.88 -18.82
C GLN A 652 -4.89 3.17 -19.28
N SER A 653 -4.81 4.23 -18.48
CA SER A 653 -5.44 5.52 -18.74
C SER A 653 -4.85 6.21 -19.97
N CYS A 654 -3.52 6.24 -20.08
CA CYS A 654 -2.84 6.83 -21.24
C CYS A 654 -3.18 6.07 -22.54
N LEU A 655 -3.23 4.74 -22.46
CA LEU A 655 -3.60 3.89 -23.59
C LEU A 655 -5.11 3.97 -23.91
N GLY A 656 -5.93 4.50 -23.00
CA GLY A 656 -7.39 4.44 -23.13
C GLY A 656 -7.91 3.02 -23.25
N MET A 657 -7.23 2.08 -22.58
CA MET A 657 -7.48 0.66 -22.72
C MET A 657 -8.66 0.22 -21.85
N ASP A 658 -9.69 -0.35 -22.50
CA ASP A 658 -10.82 -1.03 -21.84
C ASP A 658 -10.87 -2.50 -22.25
N VAL A 659 -11.12 -3.38 -21.28
CA VAL A 659 -11.21 -4.82 -21.49
C VAL A 659 -12.60 -5.31 -21.11
N ASP A 660 -13.38 -5.74 -22.09
CA ASP A 660 -14.72 -6.31 -21.94
C ASP A 660 -14.64 -7.83 -22.11
N GLY A 661 -14.60 -8.55 -20.98
CA GLY A 661 -14.48 -10.00 -20.98
C GLY A 661 -15.72 -10.72 -21.50
N ALA A 662 -16.92 -10.15 -21.30
CA ALA A 662 -18.17 -10.72 -21.78
C ALA A 662 -18.26 -10.67 -23.31
N LYS A 663 -17.69 -9.63 -23.93
CA LYS A 663 -17.65 -9.48 -25.40
C LYS A 663 -16.35 -9.99 -26.02
N ALA A 664 -15.43 -10.51 -25.19
CA ALA A 664 -14.08 -10.91 -25.61
C ALA A 664 -13.37 -9.81 -26.43
N ARG A 665 -13.41 -8.56 -25.93
CA ARG A 665 -12.93 -7.38 -26.65
C ARG A 665 -11.99 -6.53 -25.81
N VAL A 666 -10.93 -6.02 -26.46
CA VAL A 666 -10.05 -4.95 -25.95
C VAL A 666 -10.21 -3.74 -26.85
N THR A 667 -10.51 -2.59 -26.26
CA THR A 667 -10.62 -1.31 -26.97
C THR A 667 -9.53 -0.37 -26.52
N PHE A 668 -8.91 0.33 -27.47
CA PHE A 668 -7.98 1.43 -27.24
C PHE A 668 -8.62 2.72 -27.76
N ASP A 669 -8.97 3.62 -26.82
CA ASP A 669 -9.63 4.88 -27.14
C ASP A 669 -8.61 6.01 -27.14
N HIS A 670 -8.26 6.55 -28.33
CA HIS A 670 -7.28 7.62 -28.54
C HIS A 670 -5.99 7.36 -27.71
N PRO A 671 -5.28 6.23 -27.94
CA PRO A 671 -4.10 5.88 -27.16
C PRO A 671 -3.00 6.95 -27.29
N ALA A 672 -2.36 7.26 -26.16
CA ALA A 672 -1.27 8.23 -26.10
C ALA A 672 -0.10 7.66 -25.29
N LEU A 673 1.12 7.93 -25.74
CA LEU A 673 2.34 7.54 -25.03
C LEU A 673 3.13 8.80 -24.61
N PRO A 674 3.72 8.82 -23.40
CA PRO A 674 4.64 9.87 -23.00
C PRO A 674 5.90 9.86 -23.90
N GLN A 675 6.63 10.97 -23.93
CA GLN A 675 7.83 11.09 -24.77
C GLN A 675 8.93 10.08 -24.43
N SER A 676 8.98 9.61 -23.20
CA SER A 676 9.93 8.60 -22.70
C SER A 676 9.68 7.19 -23.24
N LEU A 677 8.51 6.92 -23.84
CA LEU A 677 8.14 5.58 -24.35
C LEU A 677 7.87 5.62 -25.85
N GLU A 678 8.59 4.79 -26.59
CA GLU A 678 8.38 4.60 -28.03
C GLU A 678 7.53 3.37 -28.31
N GLU A 679 7.63 2.37 -27.44
CA GLU A 679 6.96 1.10 -27.60
C GLU A 679 6.55 0.52 -26.23
N ILE A 680 5.39 -0.12 -26.18
CA ILE A 680 4.92 -0.94 -25.07
C ILE A 680 4.49 -2.29 -25.64
N VAL A 681 4.94 -3.38 -25.03
CA VAL A 681 4.48 -4.72 -25.31
C VAL A 681 3.67 -5.22 -24.10
N ILE A 682 2.46 -5.69 -24.36
CA ILE A 682 1.61 -6.34 -23.36
C ILE A 682 1.47 -7.80 -23.76
N ARG A 683 1.88 -8.74 -22.91
CA ARG A 683 1.79 -10.16 -23.12
C ARG A 683 0.78 -10.82 -22.20
N ARG A 684 0.21 -11.93 -22.63
CA ARG A 684 -0.72 -12.75 -21.84
C ARG A 684 -1.93 -11.98 -21.31
N LEU A 685 -2.40 -10.94 -22.02
CA LEU A 685 -3.61 -10.24 -21.63
C LEU A 685 -4.82 -11.16 -21.84
N ARG A 686 -5.36 -11.71 -20.76
CA ARG A 686 -6.54 -12.57 -20.77
C ARG A 686 -7.79 -11.73 -21.03
N VAL A 687 -8.66 -12.18 -21.96
CA VAL A 687 -9.90 -11.49 -22.33
C VAL A 687 -11.01 -12.54 -22.51
N GLY A 688 -11.93 -12.62 -21.56
CA GLY A 688 -12.93 -13.69 -21.53
C GLY A 688 -12.26 -15.07 -21.46
N GLN A 689 -12.51 -15.92 -22.47
CA GLN A 689 -11.91 -17.26 -22.58
C GLN A 689 -10.64 -17.29 -23.44
N GLY A 690 -10.20 -16.15 -23.93
CA GLY A 690 -9.01 -16.03 -24.77
C GLY A 690 -7.91 -15.17 -24.15
N SER A 691 -6.83 -14.98 -24.91
CA SER A 691 -5.75 -14.08 -24.58
C SER A 691 -5.18 -13.41 -25.83
N VAL A 692 -4.49 -12.29 -25.62
CA VAL A 692 -3.87 -11.54 -26.71
C VAL A 692 -2.54 -10.94 -26.24
N ASP A 693 -1.55 -10.98 -27.13
CA ASP A 693 -0.29 -10.26 -27.03
C ASP A 693 -0.33 -9.06 -27.96
N LEU A 694 0.01 -7.90 -27.45
CA LEU A 694 -0.13 -6.63 -28.14
C LEU A 694 1.20 -5.87 -28.15
N ILE A 695 1.40 -5.08 -29.20
CA ILE A 695 2.45 -4.10 -29.26
C ILE A 695 1.86 -2.75 -29.62
N ILE A 696 2.19 -1.73 -28.84
CA ILE A 696 1.73 -0.36 -28.98
C ILE A 696 2.95 0.48 -29.33
N ARG A 697 2.91 1.18 -30.49
CA ARG A 697 4.03 1.99 -30.98
C ARG A 697 3.63 3.42 -31.20
N ARG A 698 4.51 4.34 -30.80
CA ARG A 698 4.38 5.75 -31.11
C ARG A 698 4.95 6.04 -32.50
N TYR A 699 4.19 6.74 -33.31
CA TYR A 699 4.59 7.30 -34.58
C TYR A 699 4.57 8.83 -34.49
N GLU A 700 5.06 9.53 -35.52
CA GLU A 700 5.18 11.00 -35.50
C GLU A 700 3.88 11.75 -35.14
N ARG A 701 2.73 11.21 -35.54
CA ARG A 701 1.42 11.86 -35.35
C ARG A 701 0.38 11.02 -34.63
N ASP A 702 0.71 9.78 -34.31
CA ASP A 702 -0.28 8.82 -33.85
C ASP A 702 0.35 7.69 -33.01
N VAL A 703 -0.49 6.89 -32.38
CA VAL A 703 -0.11 5.65 -31.70
C VAL A 703 -0.82 4.49 -32.39
N GLY A 704 -0.07 3.51 -32.86
CA GLY A 704 -0.57 2.28 -33.46
C GLY A 704 -0.61 1.16 -32.45
N VAL A 705 -1.58 0.25 -32.62
CA VAL A 705 -1.70 -0.98 -31.84
C VAL A 705 -1.75 -2.16 -32.79
N ASP A 706 -0.81 -3.08 -32.65
CA ASP A 706 -0.73 -4.30 -33.44
C ASP A 706 -0.88 -5.54 -32.56
N VAL A 707 -1.46 -6.59 -33.11
CA VAL A 707 -1.60 -7.88 -32.43
C VAL A 707 -0.40 -8.75 -32.78
N LEU A 708 0.38 -9.15 -31.76
CA LEU A 708 1.54 -10.04 -31.94
C LEU A 708 1.11 -11.52 -31.95
N ASP A 709 0.21 -11.89 -31.02
CA ASP A 709 -0.32 -13.24 -30.92
C ASP A 709 -1.73 -13.21 -30.35
N ARG A 710 -2.54 -14.24 -30.64
CA ARG A 710 -3.93 -14.33 -30.20
C ARG A 710 -4.34 -15.78 -29.98
N ALA A 711 -4.85 -16.07 -28.79
CA ALA A 711 -5.50 -17.34 -28.49
C ALA A 711 -7.00 -17.14 -28.21
N GLY A 712 -7.86 -17.80 -28.98
CA GLY A 712 -9.32 -17.67 -28.83
C GLY A 712 -9.93 -16.43 -29.53
N PRO A 713 -11.23 -16.16 -29.33
CA PRO A 713 -12.00 -15.18 -30.09
C PRO A 713 -11.87 -13.74 -29.55
N VAL A 714 -10.65 -13.25 -29.36
CA VAL A 714 -10.42 -11.89 -28.87
C VAL A 714 -10.47 -10.87 -30.00
N GLN A 715 -11.26 -9.80 -29.84
CA GLN A 715 -11.32 -8.65 -30.74
C GLN A 715 -10.48 -7.50 -30.18
N VAL A 716 -9.74 -6.81 -31.04
CA VAL A 716 -8.98 -5.60 -30.68
C VAL A 716 -9.48 -4.46 -31.57
N GLU A 717 -9.94 -3.39 -30.92
CA GLU A 717 -10.49 -2.19 -31.56
C GLU A 717 -9.65 -0.97 -31.18
N VAL A 718 -9.34 -0.11 -32.15
CA VAL A 718 -8.62 1.15 -31.92
C VAL A 718 -9.47 2.30 -32.44
N LEU A 719 -9.87 3.17 -31.54
CA LEU A 719 -10.57 4.42 -31.84
C LEU A 719 -9.52 5.54 -31.93
N LYS A 720 -9.57 6.33 -33.05
CA LYS A 720 -8.62 7.41 -33.33
C LYS A 720 -9.32 8.74 -33.49
#